data_f556e5b853c7ea7d90129770cb80d59a
#
_entry.id   f556e5b853c7ea7d90129770cb80d59a
#
_cell.length_a   1.000
_cell.length_b   1.000
_cell.length_c   1.000
_cell.angle_alpha   90.00
_cell.angle_beta   90.00
_cell.angle_gamma   90.00
#
_symmetry.space_group_name_H-M   'P 1'
#
loop_
_entity.id
_entity.type
_entity.pdbx_description
1 polymer ?
#
loop_
_entity_poly.entity_id
_entity_poly.type
_entity_poly.pdbx_seq_one_letter_code
_entity_poly.pdbx_strand_id
1 'polypeptide(L)'
;MRVEVHPAPGQPDPHAAQYLEPLKQLTDHAADASLAIASARIFLIEAPVSDEDLAKIASELLADPIAQRFVIGTHPAEAGHQSVEVHYQAGVMDPVAQSTRQAIVEMLPGLSLNDIQVRTGVRFDIAGATLTPDTLKTFAQRFLANPVIQDIHLDVFCPESFPQGSAYTFSLTHVPIRDLDDAGLAKLSRDGHLFLSQDEMRAIRDHYKSIDREPTDIELETLAQTWSEHCVHKTLKSAVHLTQTQAAGLEIPGLSADAIKNRPGHTLNADGSISIDNLLKSTVAAATFTLMKDGMDDWCISVFKDNAGIVKFDDTDGVCIKVETHNHPSAIEPYGGAATGIGGCIRDIMGTGLAARPIANTDSFAVAYPDTKDLPAGVIHPRRVLQQVVGGVRDYGNRMGIPTVNGSVYFHNDYLGNPLVFAGCVGIIPLDKCFGDPKPGDRIIALGGRTGRDGIHGATFSSAELTDTHADEFAHAVQIGNAITQKKTLDAILEARDQESGPLFTAITDCGAGGFSSAVGEMGEKIGANVQLDQAPLKYDGLSYTEIWISEAQERMVLSVPADNVEALQKICDAHDVELCNLGQFGWGSEGDQHHGQIKGEATLVLNYHDNEVGRMAMHFVHEGIPTPVREAKWDAVPPAAVAKADAAKSLGDSLSALMGHPNIASKHWIIRQYDHEVQGGSVVKPLVGPQQDGPSDAAVIRPKLSSNKGVALSVGLQTGMGEKTAGGDSYWMTLAAIDEAVRNAVCVGADPSRIAILDNFCWPRCDDPKIFGSLVRAAEACYDGAMAFRTPFVSGKDSLSNQFTTDDGKLITIPPTLLISAMGIMDDVRKAKTMDAKAPGHVLIAIGQTDSAMGGSHYALVSDIAKLNQQIPKTDLVAGPANAKAVASLIQNDLIVSAHDCSDGGLLLAAAEMAMAGQLGVEIDMGGLPKTGDMKPAEALFSETPSRYLVEVKADQLDAVVRQLREAKIPFGQVGAFTASPKLLVRCPQHGRVLEADIDNLRQTWLKTLDW
;
A
#
# COMPACT_ATOMS: atom_id res chain seq x y z
N MET A 1 11.07 25.20 -28.65
CA MET A 1 11.95 26.06 -27.80
C MET A 1 12.42 25.24 -26.61
N ARG A 2 13.62 25.50 -26.09
CA ARG A 2 14.22 24.75 -24.97
C ARG A 2 14.56 25.72 -23.82
N VAL A 3 14.23 25.35 -22.60
CA VAL A 3 14.64 26.06 -21.37
C VAL A 3 15.29 25.05 -20.43
N GLU A 4 16.48 25.37 -19.93
CA GLU A 4 17.18 24.58 -18.90
C GLU A 4 17.16 25.33 -17.58
N VAL A 5 16.85 24.63 -16.49
CA VAL A 5 16.83 25.16 -15.14
C VAL A 5 17.86 24.45 -14.29
N HIS A 6 18.90 25.18 -13.91
CA HIS A 6 20.06 24.73 -13.15
C HIS A 6 20.02 25.22 -11.70
N PRO A 7 20.67 24.58 -10.73
CA PRO A 7 20.96 25.20 -9.45
C PRO A 7 21.71 26.53 -9.63
N ALA A 8 21.41 27.52 -8.80
CA ALA A 8 22.16 28.78 -8.81
C ALA A 8 23.60 28.56 -8.32
N PRO A 9 24.57 29.38 -8.71
CA PRO A 9 25.95 29.26 -8.29
C PRO A 9 26.07 29.23 -6.76
N GLY A 10 26.71 28.20 -6.21
CA GLY A 10 26.88 28.02 -4.77
C GLY A 10 25.71 27.38 -4.04
N GLN A 11 24.62 27.08 -4.74
CA GLN A 11 23.51 26.30 -4.18
C GLN A 11 23.76 24.79 -4.33
N PRO A 12 23.33 23.97 -3.37
CA PRO A 12 23.44 22.51 -3.46
C PRO A 12 22.58 21.96 -4.62
N ASP A 13 23.06 20.85 -5.20
CA ASP A 13 22.30 20.06 -6.17
C ASP A 13 21.93 18.70 -5.52
N PRO A 14 20.86 18.63 -4.74
CA PRO A 14 20.48 17.40 -4.06
C PRO A 14 20.02 16.31 -5.03
N HIS A 15 19.52 16.69 -6.22
CA HIS A 15 19.10 15.74 -7.24
C HIS A 15 20.28 15.01 -7.87
N ALA A 16 21.40 15.68 -8.12
CA ALA A 16 22.61 15.05 -8.61
C ALA A 16 23.37 14.30 -7.49
N ALA A 17 23.41 14.87 -6.29
CA ALA A 17 24.18 14.32 -5.17
C ALA A 17 23.80 12.88 -4.80
N GLN A 18 22.52 12.50 -4.90
CA GLN A 18 22.05 11.15 -4.60
C GLN A 18 22.67 10.06 -5.51
N TYR A 19 23.15 10.43 -6.69
CA TYR A 19 23.72 9.50 -7.67
C TYR A 19 25.24 9.37 -7.60
N LEU A 20 25.92 10.17 -6.78
CA LEU A 20 27.39 10.16 -6.72
C LEU A 20 27.92 8.84 -6.13
N GLU A 21 27.34 8.34 -5.06
CA GLU A 21 27.72 7.06 -4.45
C GLU A 21 27.42 5.85 -5.36
N PRO A 22 26.23 5.74 -5.99
CA PRO A 22 26.00 4.74 -7.04
C PRO A 22 27.01 4.77 -8.19
N LEU A 23 27.43 5.96 -8.63
CA LEU A 23 28.43 6.09 -9.67
C LEU A 23 29.81 5.57 -9.22
N LYS A 24 30.23 5.90 -8.01
CA LYS A 24 31.48 5.39 -7.41
C LYS A 24 31.49 3.86 -7.29
N GLN A 25 30.36 3.28 -6.91
CA GLN A 25 30.22 1.82 -6.78
C GLN A 25 30.28 1.11 -8.15
N LEU A 26 29.66 1.68 -9.18
CA LEU A 26 29.65 1.10 -10.54
C LEU A 26 31.04 1.14 -11.18
N THR A 27 31.82 2.17 -10.89
CA THR A 27 33.14 2.37 -11.50
C THR A 27 34.29 1.69 -10.76
N ASP A 28 34.03 1.01 -9.63
CA ASP A 28 35.04 0.45 -8.71
C ASP A 28 36.11 1.47 -8.25
N HIS A 29 35.83 2.76 -8.39
CA HIS A 29 36.73 3.86 -8.11
C HIS A 29 36.27 4.69 -6.88
N ALA A 30 36.09 4.03 -5.75
CA ALA A 30 35.79 4.73 -4.48
C ALA A 30 36.78 5.86 -4.12
N ALA A 31 37.95 5.87 -4.76
CA ALA A 31 39.03 6.84 -4.54
C ALA A 31 39.15 7.91 -5.67
N ASP A 32 38.31 7.88 -6.70
CA ASP A 32 38.39 8.88 -7.79
C ASP A 32 37.76 10.21 -7.34
N ALA A 33 38.63 11.13 -6.89
CA ALA A 33 38.23 12.48 -6.48
C ALA A 33 37.73 13.37 -7.64
N SER A 34 37.85 12.91 -8.91
CA SER A 34 37.40 13.65 -10.08
C SER A 34 35.92 13.38 -10.42
N LEU A 35 35.27 12.40 -9.79
CA LEU A 35 33.85 12.10 -10.02
C LEU A 35 32.99 13.24 -9.51
N ALA A 36 32.21 13.81 -10.40
CA ALA A 36 31.21 14.84 -10.10
C ALA A 36 29.97 14.65 -10.97
N ILE A 37 28.83 15.04 -10.41
CA ILE A 37 27.55 15.04 -11.14
C ILE A 37 26.88 16.38 -10.86
N ALA A 38 26.36 17.01 -11.92
CA ALA A 38 25.45 18.16 -11.83
C ALA A 38 24.17 17.84 -12.59
N SER A 39 23.03 18.43 -12.18
CA SER A 39 21.78 18.20 -12.88
C SER A 39 21.12 19.51 -13.34
N ALA A 40 20.27 19.39 -14.37
CA ALA A 40 19.40 20.48 -14.81
C ALA A 40 18.05 19.90 -15.27
N ARG A 41 16.96 20.59 -14.93
CA ARG A 41 15.65 20.27 -15.51
C ARG A 41 15.54 20.88 -16.90
N ILE A 42 14.95 20.12 -17.82
CA ILE A 42 14.74 20.53 -19.21
C ILE A 42 13.25 20.73 -19.44
N PHE A 43 12.89 21.82 -20.08
CA PHE A 43 11.56 22.08 -20.60
C PHE A 43 11.65 22.31 -22.10
N LEU A 44 11.02 21.44 -22.88
CA LEU A 44 10.83 21.63 -24.32
C LEU A 44 9.42 22.15 -24.52
N ILE A 45 9.28 23.33 -25.12
CA ILE A 45 8.00 24.04 -25.26
C ILE A 45 7.77 24.29 -26.75
N GLU A 46 6.65 23.83 -27.27
CA GLU A 46 6.13 24.15 -28.59
C GLU A 46 4.86 24.99 -28.41
N ALA A 47 4.96 26.29 -28.67
CA ALA A 47 3.88 27.25 -28.47
C ALA A 47 4.13 28.50 -29.36
N PRO A 48 3.08 29.20 -29.78
CA PRO A 48 3.20 30.45 -30.54
C PRO A 48 3.47 31.65 -29.60
N VAL A 49 4.59 31.63 -28.89
CA VAL A 49 4.99 32.65 -27.93
C VAL A 49 6.21 33.44 -28.39
N SER A 50 6.32 34.72 -27.99
CA SER A 50 7.48 35.54 -28.28
C SER A 50 8.68 35.19 -27.39
N ASP A 51 9.89 35.66 -27.77
CA ASP A 51 11.10 35.50 -26.94
C ASP A 51 10.93 36.17 -25.56
N GLU A 52 10.18 37.28 -25.49
CA GLU A 52 9.86 38.00 -24.25
C GLU A 52 8.95 37.13 -23.34
N ASP A 53 7.90 36.53 -23.93
CA ASP A 53 7.01 35.64 -23.19
C ASP A 53 7.76 34.39 -22.71
N LEU A 54 8.63 33.83 -23.54
CA LEU A 54 9.47 32.69 -23.16
C LEU A 54 10.42 33.02 -22.00
N ALA A 55 11.02 34.23 -22.03
CA ALA A 55 11.86 34.69 -20.93
C ALA A 55 11.03 34.88 -19.63
N LYS A 56 9.80 35.38 -19.75
CA LYS A 56 8.86 35.50 -18.64
C LYS A 56 8.46 34.13 -18.08
N ILE A 57 8.09 33.18 -18.91
CA ILE A 57 7.81 31.78 -18.51
C ILE A 57 9.02 31.22 -17.76
N ALA A 58 10.23 31.35 -18.29
CA ALA A 58 11.44 30.80 -17.68
C ALA A 58 11.75 31.40 -16.31
N SER A 59 11.56 32.72 -16.15
CA SER A 59 11.92 33.45 -14.91
C SER A 59 10.85 33.44 -13.84
N GLU A 60 9.56 33.44 -14.22
CA GLU A 60 8.46 33.57 -13.25
C GLU A 60 7.75 32.24 -12.95
N LEU A 61 7.86 31.24 -13.86
CA LEU A 61 7.20 29.95 -13.72
C LEU A 61 8.19 28.80 -13.52
N LEU A 62 9.26 28.70 -14.32
CA LEU A 62 10.08 27.48 -14.35
C LEU A 62 11.25 27.47 -13.37
N ALA A 63 11.85 28.65 -13.10
CA ALA A 63 13.01 28.77 -12.22
C ALA A 63 12.67 29.51 -10.91
N ASP A 64 13.10 28.95 -9.79
CA ASP A 64 13.09 29.67 -8.51
C ASP A 64 14.20 30.75 -8.54
N PRO A 65 13.86 32.03 -8.31
CA PRO A 65 14.81 33.13 -8.48
C PRO A 65 15.92 33.16 -7.42
N ILE A 66 15.79 32.40 -6.32
CA ILE A 66 16.78 32.36 -5.23
C ILE A 66 17.71 31.15 -5.39
N ALA A 67 17.10 29.97 -5.64
CA ALA A 67 17.83 28.71 -5.61
C ALA A 67 18.28 28.26 -7.02
N GLN A 68 17.72 28.85 -8.09
CA GLN A 68 17.91 28.36 -9.45
C GLN A 68 18.25 29.50 -10.44
N ARG A 69 18.81 29.11 -11.55
CA ARG A 69 19.00 29.95 -12.74
C ARG A 69 18.46 29.25 -13.97
N PHE A 70 18.01 29.98 -14.96
CA PHE A 70 17.56 29.42 -16.22
C PHE A 70 18.48 29.79 -17.39
N VAL A 71 18.44 28.99 -18.43
CA VAL A 71 19.10 29.26 -19.74
C VAL A 71 18.08 28.94 -20.83
N ILE A 72 17.83 29.92 -21.71
CA ILE A 72 17.08 29.68 -22.95
C ILE A 72 18.04 29.09 -23.97
N GLY A 73 17.70 27.91 -24.50
CA GLY A 73 18.59 27.07 -25.28
C GLY A 73 19.35 26.05 -24.44
N THR A 74 20.52 25.66 -24.88
CA THR A 74 21.38 24.66 -24.24
C THR A 74 22.57 25.30 -23.57
N HIS A 75 22.76 25.02 -22.28
CA HIS A 75 23.99 25.39 -21.56
C HIS A 75 25.10 24.40 -21.93
N PRO A 76 26.29 24.87 -22.40
CA PRO A 76 27.38 23.95 -22.66
C PRO A 76 27.85 23.25 -21.39
N ALA A 77 28.11 21.94 -21.47
CA ALA A 77 28.67 21.22 -20.32
C ALA A 77 30.05 21.79 -19.95
N GLU A 78 30.43 21.75 -18.70
CA GLU A 78 31.75 22.15 -18.26
C GLU A 78 32.83 21.25 -18.91
N ALA A 79 34.06 21.78 -19.12
CA ALA A 79 35.13 21.02 -19.73
C ALA A 79 35.44 19.74 -18.96
N GLY A 80 35.38 18.60 -19.61
CA GLY A 80 35.58 17.29 -19.00
C GLY A 80 34.34 16.61 -18.52
N HIS A 81 33.15 17.23 -18.60
CA HIS A 81 31.87 16.60 -18.33
C HIS A 81 31.25 16.00 -19.60
N GLN A 82 30.60 14.85 -19.44
CA GLN A 82 29.74 14.23 -20.45
C GLN A 82 28.27 14.37 -20.00
N SER A 83 27.41 14.74 -20.96
CA SER A 83 26.00 14.96 -20.69
C SER A 83 25.18 13.71 -20.99
N VAL A 84 24.21 13.43 -20.14
CA VAL A 84 23.16 12.42 -20.35
C VAL A 84 21.83 13.12 -20.14
N GLU A 85 20.93 13.01 -21.10
CA GLU A 85 19.56 13.50 -20.96
C GLU A 85 18.58 12.34 -20.86
N VAL A 86 17.62 12.48 -19.96
CA VAL A 86 16.55 11.50 -19.70
C VAL A 86 15.21 12.21 -19.96
N HIS A 87 14.42 11.69 -20.90
CA HIS A 87 13.12 12.22 -21.27
C HIS A 87 12.06 11.13 -21.24
N TYR A 88 10.80 11.47 -20.93
CA TYR A 88 9.70 10.52 -21.07
C TYR A 88 9.51 10.11 -22.53
N GLN A 89 9.19 8.84 -22.74
CA GLN A 89 8.82 8.32 -24.06
C GLN A 89 7.54 8.96 -24.59
N ALA A 90 7.35 8.92 -25.89
CA ALA A 90 6.11 9.41 -26.50
C ALA A 90 4.92 8.56 -26.04
N GLY A 91 3.87 9.21 -25.55
CA GLY A 91 2.65 8.55 -25.04
C GLY A 91 2.68 8.24 -23.55
N VAL A 92 3.83 8.35 -22.88
CA VAL A 92 3.91 8.28 -21.42
C VAL A 92 3.47 9.61 -20.81
N MET A 93 2.71 9.55 -19.71
CA MET A 93 2.25 10.72 -18.98
C MET A 93 3.45 11.46 -18.36
N ASP A 94 3.52 12.77 -18.60
CA ASP A 94 4.48 13.69 -17.98
C ASP A 94 3.72 14.71 -17.13
N PRO A 95 3.56 14.48 -15.81
CA PRO A 95 2.77 15.36 -14.92
C PRO A 95 3.33 16.77 -14.82
N VAL A 96 4.67 16.93 -14.92
CA VAL A 96 5.33 18.24 -14.89
C VAL A 96 5.03 19.01 -16.16
N ALA A 97 5.07 18.33 -17.31
CA ALA A 97 4.70 18.94 -18.59
C ALA A 97 3.24 19.39 -18.60
N GLN A 98 2.32 18.55 -18.08
CA GLN A 98 0.89 18.90 -17.99
C GLN A 98 0.66 20.13 -17.12
N SER A 99 1.23 20.16 -15.92
CA SER A 99 1.09 21.31 -15.00
C SER A 99 1.75 22.57 -15.58
N THR A 100 2.89 22.44 -16.24
CA THR A 100 3.57 23.55 -16.91
C THR A 100 2.72 24.13 -18.04
N ARG A 101 2.12 23.27 -18.87
CA ARG A 101 1.22 23.65 -19.95
C ARG A 101 0.02 24.45 -19.44
N GLN A 102 -0.63 23.97 -18.37
CA GLN A 102 -1.73 24.66 -17.71
C GLN A 102 -1.31 26.04 -17.19
N ALA A 103 -0.20 26.11 -16.45
CA ALA A 103 0.29 27.36 -15.89
C ALA A 103 0.71 28.39 -16.96
N ILE A 104 1.22 27.96 -18.10
CA ILE A 104 1.52 28.86 -19.24
C ILE A 104 0.24 29.47 -19.80
N VAL A 105 -0.84 28.71 -19.96
CA VAL A 105 -2.14 29.23 -20.41
C VAL A 105 -2.70 30.26 -19.42
N GLU A 106 -2.60 29.99 -18.12
CA GLU A 106 -3.03 30.94 -17.09
C GLU A 106 -2.18 32.23 -17.07
N MET A 107 -0.88 32.09 -17.35
CA MET A 107 0.06 33.22 -17.38
C MET A 107 -0.11 34.12 -18.60
N LEU A 108 -0.46 33.53 -19.76
CA LEU A 108 -0.53 34.22 -21.05
C LEU A 108 -1.96 34.19 -21.63
N PRO A 109 -2.78 35.21 -21.29
CA PRO A 109 -4.14 35.30 -21.82
C PRO A 109 -4.17 35.36 -23.35
N GLY A 110 -4.93 34.48 -23.95
CA GLY A 110 -5.07 34.36 -25.41
C GLY A 110 -4.48 33.08 -26.00
N LEU A 111 -3.79 32.26 -25.18
CA LEU A 111 -3.41 30.90 -25.52
C LEU A 111 -4.45 29.91 -24.98
N SER A 112 -4.65 28.84 -25.70
CA SER A 112 -5.43 27.69 -25.26
C SER A 112 -4.51 26.48 -25.03
N LEU A 113 -5.03 25.48 -24.30
CA LEU A 113 -4.30 24.23 -24.11
C LEU A 113 -3.97 23.52 -25.44
N ASN A 114 -4.73 23.77 -26.50
CA ASN A 114 -4.47 23.18 -27.81
C ASN A 114 -3.32 23.86 -28.56
N ASP A 115 -2.95 25.07 -28.17
CA ASP A 115 -1.86 25.83 -28.82
C ASP A 115 -0.48 25.49 -28.24
N ILE A 116 -0.42 24.73 -27.15
CA ILE A 116 0.81 24.49 -26.40
C ILE A 116 1.04 22.99 -26.22
N GLN A 117 2.28 22.56 -26.50
CA GLN A 117 2.80 21.28 -26.09
C GLN A 117 4.07 21.49 -25.26
N VAL A 118 4.20 20.67 -24.21
CA VAL A 118 5.37 20.70 -23.32
C VAL A 118 5.86 19.25 -23.15
N ARG A 119 7.16 19.07 -23.11
CA ARG A 119 7.82 17.85 -22.64
C ARG A 119 8.90 18.22 -21.66
N THR A 120 9.12 17.40 -20.66
CA THR A 120 10.18 17.64 -19.70
C THR A 120 11.26 16.57 -19.78
N GLY A 121 12.39 16.86 -19.18
CA GLY A 121 13.51 15.93 -19.04
C GLY A 121 14.46 16.40 -17.95
N VAL A 122 15.43 15.56 -17.70
CA VAL A 122 16.53 15.87 -16.78
C VAL A 122 17.86 15.64 -17.51
N ARG A 123 18.73 16.61 -17.40
CA ARG A 123 20.11 16.51 -17.87
C ARG A 123 21.02 16.28 -16.68
N PHE A 124 21.95 15.37 -16.86
CA PHE A 124 23.04 15.10 -15.93
C PHE A 124 24.37 15.36 -16.65
N ASP A 125 25.18 16.26 -16.10
CA ASP A 125 26.55 16.51 -16.53
C ASP A 125 27.50 15.79 -15.58
N ILE A 126 28.21 14.77 -16.10
CA ILE A 126 28.98 13.81 -15.30
C ILE A 126 30.47 13.92 -15.68
N ALA A 127 31.32 14.15 -14.67
CA ALA A 127 32.76 14.15 -14.82
C ALA A 127 33.39 12.91 -14.15
N GLY A 128 34.48 12.41 -14.74
CA GLY A 128 35.28 11.33 -14.18
C GLY A 128 36.35 10.90 -15.16
N ALA A 129 37.59 10.73 -14.69
CA ALA A 129 38.75 10.41 -15.53
C ALA A 129 38.64 9.04 -16.23
N THR A 130 37.79 8.15 -15.74
CA THR A 130 37.65 6.76 -16.19
C THR A 130 36.29 6.46 -16.85
N LEU A 131 35.43 7.47 -17.04
CA LEU A 131 34.12 7.29 -17.66
C LEU A 131 34.22 7.07 -19.18
N THR A 132 33.70 5.94 -19.62
CA THR A 132 33.51 5.67 -21.05
C THR A 132 32.03 5.88 -21.42
N PRO A 133 31.69 6.09 -22.70
CA PRO A 133 30.28 6.14 -23.14
C PRO A 133 29.49 4.91 -22.75
N ASP A 134 30.08 3.71 -22.77
CA ASP A 134 29.40 2.47 -22.37
C ASP A 134 29.14 2.43 -20.85
N THR A 135 30.13 2.85 -20.03
CA THR A 135 29.94 2.98 -18.58
C THR A 135 28.84 3.99 -18.26
N LEU A 136 28.85 5.11 -18.98
CA LEU A 136 27.86 6.17 -18.81
C LEU A 136 26.44 5.70 -19.19
N LYS A 137 26.31 4.97 -20.29
CA LYS A 137 25.05 4.36 -20.73
C LYS A 137 24.55 3.33 -19.70
N THR A 138 25.44 2.46 -19.22
CA THR A 138 25.11 1.48 -18.18
C THR A 138 24.67 2.17 -16.89
N PHE A 139 25.36 3.24 -16.50
CA PHE A 139 24.99 4.04 -15.34
C PHE A 139 23.60 4.68 -15.51
N ALA A 140 23.36 5.27 -16.67
CA ALA A 140 22.09 5.89 -16.98
C ALA A 140 20.92 4.88 -16.92
N GLN A 141 21.08 3.71 -17.53
CA GLN A 141 20.06 2.65 -17.51
C GLN A 141 19.78 2.10 -16.10
N ARG A 142 20.84 1.97 -15.29
CA ARG A 142 20.68 1.39 -13.94
C ARG A 142 20.17 2.37 -12.90
N PHE A 143 20.55 3.66 -13.02
CA PHE A 143 20.33 4.61 -11.93
C PHE A 143 19.58 5.88 -12.34
N LEU A 144 19.78 6.42 -13.56
CA LEU A 144 19.21 7.71 -13.94
C LEU A 144 17.85 7.59 -14.63
N ALA A 145 17.62 6.55 -15.41
CA ALA A 145 16.41 6.39 -16.20
C ALA A 145 15.78 5.00 -15.99
N ASN A 146 14.48 4.93 -16.21
CA ASN A 146 13.78 3.66 -16.42
C ASN A 146 13.49 3.50 -17.91
N PRO A 147 14.18 2.59 -18.63
CA PRO A 147 14.00 2.40 -20.07
C PRO A 147 12.57 2.03 -20.49
N VAL A 148 11.75 1.55 -19.57
CA VAL A 148 10.31 1.23 -19.80
C VAL A 148 9.50 2.47 -20.16
N ILE A 149 9.79 3.61 -19.54
CA ILE A 149 9.02 4.85 -19.71
C ILE A 149 9.87 6.05 -20.13
N GLN A 150 11.20 5.89 -20.23
CA GLN A 150 12.13 6.99 -20.47
C GLN A 150 13.17 6.63 -21.52
N ASP A 151 13.44 7.58 -22.40
CA ASP A 151 14.54 7.55 -23.37
C ASP A 151 15.81 8.17 -22.77
N ILE A 152 16.97 7.59 -23.10
CA ILE A 152 18.29 8.07 -22.69
C ILE A 152 19.01 8.62 -23.92
N HIS A 153 19.44 9.86 -23.87
CA HIS A 153 20.20 10.53 -24.91
C HIS A 153 21.59 10.91 -24.37
N LEU A 154 22.64 10.51 -25.06
CA LEU A 154 24.03 10.91 -24.75
C LEU A 154 24.41 12.24 -25.41
N ASP A 155 23.53 12.80 -26.21
CA ASP A 155 23.61 14.10 -26.86
C ASP A 155 22.38 14.93 -26.50
N VAL A 156 22.42 16.23 -26.79
CA VAL A 156 21.31 17.14 -26.58
C VAL A 156 20.09 16.72 -27.38
N PHE A 157 18.97 16.40 -26.66
CA PHE A 157 17.70 16.08 -27.30
C PHE A 157 16.88 17.35 -27.55
N CYS A 158 16.71 17.69 -28.82
CA CYS A 158 15.91 18.84 -29.25
C CYS A 158 15.18 18.48 -30.55
N PRO A 159 14.01 17.81 -30.47
CA PRO A 159 13.26 17.42 -31.66
C PRO A 159 12.70 18.64 -32.38
N GLU A 160 12.58 18.58 -33.71
CA GLU A 160 12.04 19.66 -34.55
C GLU A 160 10.52 19.86 -34.29
N SER A 161 9.81 18.78 -33.97
CA SER A 161 8.39 18.77 -33.58
C SER A 161 8.12 17.63 -32.64
N PHE A 162 7.06 17.75 -31.84
CA PHE A 162 6.65 16.65 -30.96
C PHE A 162 5.86 15.59 -31.73
N PRO A 163 6.02 14.30 -31.38
CA PRO A 163 5.23 13.23 -31.98
C PRO A 163 3.73 13.50 -31.75
N GLN A 164 2.95 13.47 -32.80
CA GLN A 164 1.51 13.51 -32.74
C GLN A 164 0.95 12.09 -32.83
N GLY A 165 -0.11 11.76 -32.06
CA GLY A 165 -0.80 10.49 -32.19
C GLY A 165 -1.43 10.35 -33.61
N SER A 166 -1.50 9.13 -34.12
CA SER A 166 -2.25 8.84 -35.35
C SER A 166 -3.73 8.69 -35.02
N ALA A 167 -4.60 9.27 -35.82
CA ALA A 167 -6.05 9.14 -35.67
C ALA A 167 -6.47 7.66 -35.69
N TYR A 168 -7.37 7.29 -34.78
CA TYR A 168 -7.97 5.95 -34.75
C TYR A 168 -8.96 5.79 -35.93
N THR A 169 -8.84 4.66 -36.62
CA THR A 169 -9.82 4.28 -37.63
C THR A 169 -10.75 3.22 -37.04
N PHE A 170 -12.01 3.55 -36.89
CA PHE A 170 -13.00 2.65 -36.30
C PHE A 170 -13.17 1.36 -37.12
N SER A 171 -13.09 0.23 -36.39
CA SER A 171 -13.42 -1.10 -36.94
C SER A 171 -13.99 -1.95 -35.81
N LEU A 172 -15.26 -2.36 -35.93
CA LEU A 172 -15.89 -3.26 -34.96
C LEU A 172 -15.35 -4.68 -35.13
N THR A 173 -14.78 -5.24 -34.06
CA THR A 173 -14.20 -6.58 -34.11
C THR A 173 -15.11 -7.58 -33.39
N HIS A 174 -15.51 -8.64 -34.09
CA HIS A 174 -16.16 -9.80 -33.49
C HIS A 174 -15.16 -10.93 -33.32
N VAL A 175 -15.09 -11.53 -32.15
CA VAL A 175 -14.11 -12.57 -31.82
C VAL A 175 -14.76 -13.95 -31.93
N PRO A 176 -14.34 -14.82 -32.87
CA PRO A 176 -14.91 -16.14 -33.04
C PRO A 176 -14.50 -17.07 -31.90
N ILE A 177 -15.35 -17.19 -30.88
CA ILE A 177 -15.10 -18.03 -29.69
C ILE A 177 -15.97 -19.31 -29.68
N ARG A 178 -17.15 -19.29 -30.31
CA ARG A 178 -18.19 -20.29 -30.15
C ARG A 178 -17.73 -21.70 -30.54
N ASP A 179 -16.91 -21.83 -31.58
CA ASP A 179 -16.43 -23.10 -32.11
C ASP A 179 -15.05 -23.50 -31.65
N LEU A 180 -14.40 -22.71 -30.75
CA LEU A 180 -13.07 -23.01 -30.25
C LEU A 180 -13.11 -24.21 -29.28
N ASP A 181 -12.14 -25.09 -29.45
CA ASP A 181 -11.80 -26.12 -28.46
C ASP A 181 -10.98 -25.51 -27.32
N ASP A 182 -10.67 -26.32 -26.33
CA ASP A 182 -9.92 -25.89 -25.14
C ASP A 182 -8.55 -25.28 -25.48
N ALA A 183 -7.86 -25.81 -26.48
CA ALA A 183 -6.56 -25.29 -26.91
C ALA A 183 -6.73 -23.91 -27.59
N GLY A 184 -7.78 -23.75 -28.39
CA GLY A 184 -8.15 -22.47 -29.01
C GLY A 184 -8.53 -21.42 -27.98
N LEU A 185 -9.27 -21.79 -26.95
CA LEU A 185 -9.66 -20.92 -25.84
C LEU A 185 -8.44 -20.47 -25.04
N ALA A 186 -7.54 -21.40 -24.69
CA ALA A 186 -6.31 -21.06 -23.97
C ALA A 186 -5.39 -20.14 -24.78
N LYS A 187 -5.33 -20.36 -26.13
CA LYS A 187 -4.59 -19.48 -27.02
C LYS A 187 -5.20 -18.08 -27.08
N LEU A 188 -6.52 -17.98 -27.22
CA LEU A 188 -7.21 -16.70 -27.26
C LEU A 188 -7.00 -15.88 -25.97
N SER A 189 -7.14 -16.52 -24.81
CA SER A 189 -6.90 -15.86 -23.51
C SER A 189 -5.47 -15.31 -23.38
N ARG A 190 -4.48 -16.11 -23.78
CA ARG A 190 -3.08 -15.70 -23.72
C ARG A 190 -2.74 -14.59 -24.71
N ASP A 191 -3.08 -14.80 -26.00
CA ASP A 191 -2.72 -13.86 -27.07
C ASP A 191 -3.47 -12.53 -26.97
N GLY A 192 -4.67 -12.54 -26.34
CA GLY A 192 -5.48 -11.37 -26.05
C GLY A 192 -5.18 -10.72 -24.69
N HIS A 193 -4.20 -11.22 -23.92
CA HIS A 193 -3.90 -10.74 -22.56
C HIS A 193 -5.12 -10.70 -21.62
N LEU A 194 -6.09 -11.62 -21.79
CA LEU A 194 -7.28 -11.67 -20.97
C LEU A 194 -7.03 -12.26 -19.58
N PHE A 195 -6.01 -13.10 -19.43
CA PHE A 195 -5.63 -13.80 -18.19
C PHE A 195 -6.78 -14.59 -17.53
N LEU A 196 -7.73 -15.04 -18.36
CA LEU A 196 -8.86 -15.87 -17.94
C LEU A 196 -8.44 -17.35 -17.90
N SER A 197 -8.92 -18.08 -16.88
CA SER A 197 -8.71 -19.51 -16.75
C SER A 197 -9.49 -20.29 -17.81
N GLN A 198 -9.16 -21.58 -17.96
CA GLN A 198 -9.82 -22.47 -18.92
C GLN A 198 -11.32 -22.59 -18.65
N ASP A 199 -11.73 -22.65 -17.38
CA ASP A 199 -13.14 -22.79 -17.00
C ASP A 199 -13.92 -21.47 -17.23
N GLU A 200 -13.30 -20.33 -16.99
CA GLU A 200 -13.86 -19.02 -17.30
C GLU A 200 -14.05 -18.85 -18.82
N MET A 201 -13.05 -19.21 -19.62
CA MET A 201 -13.17 -19.17 -21.08
C MET A 201 -14.25 -20.11 -21.63
N ARG A 202 -14.43 -21.29 -21.01
CA ARG A 202 -15.55 -22.20 -21.34
C ARG A 202 -16.90 -21.59 -20.99
N ALA A 203 -17.03 -20.96 -19.82
CA ALA A 203 -18.27 -20.30 -19.40
C ALA A 203 -18.64 -19.17 -20.37
N ILE A 204 -17.69 -18.37 -20.80
CA ILE A 204 -17.90 -17.31 -21.81
C ILE A 204 -18.33 -17.92 -23.13
N ARG A 205 -17.60 -18.91 -23.66
CA ARG A 205 -17.94 -19.61 -24.91
C ARG A 205 -19.37 -20.13 -24.86
N ASP A 206 -19.73 -20.82 -23.78
CA ASP A 206 -21.02 -21.51 -23.65
C ASP A 206 -22.17 -20.49 -23.49
N HIS A 207 -21.92 -19.35 -22.85
CA HIS A 207 -22.87 -18.22 -22.83
C HIS A 207 -23.14 -17.70 -24.24
N TYR A 208 -22.08 -17.33 -25.00
CA TYR A 208 -22.27 -16.81 -26.37
C TYR A 208 -22.85 -17.82 -27.35
N LYS A 209 -22.62 -19.14 -27.14
CA LYS A 209 -23.35 -20.19 -27.82
C LYS A 209 -24.87 -20.14 -27.52
N SER A 210 -25.24 -19.93 -26.25
CA SER A 210 -26.63 -19.93 -25.80
C SER A 210 -27.45 -18.78 -26.40
N ILE A 211 -26.81 -17.63 -26.67
CA ILE A 211 -27.45 -16.45 -27.28
C ILE A 211 -27.19 -16.32 -28.78
N ASP A 212 -26.57 -17.35 -29.39
CA ASP A 212 -26.35 -17.50 -30.84
C ASP A 212 -25.64 -16.32 -31.53
N ARG A 213 -24.67 -15.69 -30.88
CA ARG A 213 -23.80 -14.66 -31.44
C ARG A 213 -22.34 -14.77 -30.97
N GLU A 214 -21.41 -14.19 -31.70
CA GLU A 214 -20.04 -14.00 -31.25
C GLU A 214 -19.95 -12.75 -30.37
N PRO A 215 -19.03 -12.73 -29.35
CA PRO A 215 -18.71 -11.51 -28.60
C PRO A 215 -17.98 -10.52 -29.47
N THR A 216 -18.08 -9.24 -29.11
CA THR A 216 -17.14 -8.23 -29.55
C THR A 216 -15.89 -8.24 -28.68
N ASP A 217 -14.82 -7.61 -29.17
CA ASP A 217 -13.56 -7.45 -28.40
C ASP A 217 -13.80 -6.74 -27.07
N ILE A 218 -14.56 -5.64 -27.04
CA ILE A 218 -14.86 -4.88 -25.82
C ILE A 218 -15.70 -5.69 -24.82
N GLU A 219 -16.55 -6.61 -25.28
CA GLU A 219 -17.30 -7.51 -24.40
C GLU A 219 -16.38 -8.52 -23.70
N LEU A 220 -15.41 -9.09 -24.43
CA LEU A 220 -14.40 -9.98 -23.83
C LEU A 220 -13.51 -9.24 -22.85
N GLU A 221 -13.07 -8.04 -23.20
CA GLU A 221 -12.30 -7.20 -22.30
C GLU A 221 -13.07 -6.83 -21.04
N THR A 222 -14.35 -6.46 -21.17
CA THR A 222 -15.21 -6.18 -19.99
C THR A 222 -15.27 -7.37 -19.04
N LEU A 223 -15.46 -8.58 -19.60
CA LEU A 223 -15.47 -9.81 -18.78
C LEU A 223 -14.11 -10.10 -18.18
N ALA A 224 -13.02 -9.91 -18.92
CA ALA A 224 -11.66 -10.13 -18.43
C ALA A 224 -11.31 -9.19 -17.26
N GLN A 225 -11.66 -7.90 -17.37
CA GLN A 225 -11.46 -6.92 -16.30
C GLN A 225 -12.31 -7.28 -15.08
N THR A 226 -13.63 -7.48 -15.27
CA THR A 226 -14.56 -7.78 -14.17
C THR A 226 -14.22 -9.11 -13.48
N TRP A 227 -13.81 -10.15 -14.23
CA TRP A 227 -13.47 -11.47 -13.69
C TRP A 227 -11.99 -11.61 -13.31
N SER A 228 -11.22 -10.52 -13.27
CA SER A 228 -9.84 -10.55 -12.82
C SER A 228 -9.74 -10.95 -11.34
N GLU A 229 -8.60 -11.52 -10.91
CA GLU A 229 -8.34 -11.77 -9.48
C GLU A 229 -8.44 -10.47 -8.68
N HIS A 230 -7.99 -9.36 -9.28
CA HIS A 230 -8.00 -8.04 -8.66
C HIS A 230 -9.42 -7.55 -8.32
N CYS A 231 -10.38 -7.68 -9.27
CA CYS A 231 -11.74 -7.13 -9.08
C CYS A 231 -12.66 -8.04 -8.26
N VAL A 232 -12.61 -9.35 -8.47
CA VAL A 232 -13.56 -10.26 -7.79
C VAL A 232 -12.97 -11.07 -6.64
N HIS A 233 -11.66 -11.03 -6.41
CA HIS A 233 -10.99 -11.82 -5.36
C HIS A 233 -11.32 -13.32 -5.45
N LYS A 234 -11.27 -13.87 -6.67
CA LYS A 234 -11.81 -15.21 -6.98
C LYS A 234 -11.16 -16.33 -6.19
N THR A 235 -9.89 -16.20 -5.81
CA THR A 235 -9.18 -17.19 -4.99
C THR A 235 -9.70 -17.22 -3.55
N LEU A 236 -9.80 -16.07 -2.89
CA LEU A 236 -10.37 -15.96 -1.54
C LEU A 236 -11.88 -16.24 -1.50
N LYS A 237 -12.61 -15.98 -2.58
CA LYS A 237 -14.05 -16.31 -2.68
C LYS A 237 -14.32 -17.75 -3.12
N SER A 238 -13.28 -18.57 -3.40
CA SER A 238 -13.48 -19.96 -3.81
C SER A 238 -13.95 -20.86 -2.67
N ALA A 239 -14.60 -21.99 -3.02
CA ALA A 239 -14.77 -23.11 -2.14
C ALA A 239 -13.44 -23.86 -2.00
N VAL A 240 -13.21 -24.48 -0.85
CA VAL A 240 -11.92 -25.12 -0.53
C VAL A 240 -12.14 -26.55 -0.06
N HIS A 241 -11.33 -27.46 -0.55
CA HIS A 241 -11.13 -28.79 0.01
C HIS A 241 -9.73 -28.88 0.63
N LEU A 242 -9.67 -28.83 1.97
CA LEU A 242 -8.40 -28.80 2.72
C LEU A 242 -8.03 -30.18 3.25
N THR A 243 -6.86 -30.66 2.89
CA THR A 243 -6.25 -31.87 3.47
C THR A 243 -5.09 -31.47 4.39
N GLN A 244 -4.96 -32.15 5.53
CA GLN A 244 -3.93 -31.89 6.53
C GLN A 244 -3.14 -33.15 6.81
N THR A 245 -1.81 -33.03 6.90
CA THR A 245 -0.96 -34.09 7.40
C THR A 245 -0.48 -33.69 8.79
N GLN A 246 -1.01 -34.36 9.82
CA GLN A 246 -0.50 -34.21 11.18
C GLN A 246 0.85 -34.94 11.29
N ALA A 247 1.91 -34.18 11.55
CA ALA A 247 3.12 -34.80 12.12
C ALA A 247 2.82 -35.18 13.58
N ALA A 248 3.20 -36.35 13.99
CA ALA A 248 2.93 -36.89 15.32
C ALA A 248 3.38 -35.90 16.42
N GLY A 249 2.43 -35.39 17.21
CA GLY A 249 2.68 -34.49 18.32
C GLY A 249 2.55 -33.00 18.01
N LEU A 250 2.16 -32.57 16.80
CA LEU A 250 1.84 -31.19 16.48
C LEU A 250 0.33 -31.05 16.39
N GLU A 251 -0.26 -30.27 17.31
CA GLU A 251 -1.62 -29.79 17.14
C GLU A 251 -1.66 -28.74 16.02
N ILE A 252 -2.68 -28.81 15.16
CA ILE A 252 -2.95 -27.77 14.18
C ILE A 252 -4.05 -26.89 14.78
N PRO A 253 -3.69 -25.72 15.35
CA PRO A 253 -4.67 -24.82 15.96
C PRO A 253 -5.64 -24.30 14.88
N GLY A 254 -6.84 -23.94 15.33
CA GLY A 254 -7.86 -23.41 14.47
C GLY A 254 -8.59 -24.44 13.60
N LEU A 255 -8.05 -25.64 13.46
CA LEU A 255 -8.60 -26.72 12.65
C LEU A 255 -8.90 -27.99 13.46
N SER A 256 -9.06 -27.89 14.79
CA SER A 256 -9.58 -28.99 15.62
C SER A 256 -11.04 -29.29 15.27
N ALA A 257 -11.48 -30.52 15.49
CA ALA A 257 -12.88 -30.94 15.24
C ALA A 257 -13.89 -30.03 15.97
N ASP A 258 -13.56 -29.57 17.17
CA ASP A 258 -14.42 -28.66 17.96
C ASP A 258 -14.41 -27.24 17.39
N ALA A 259 -13.28 -26.74 16.88
CA ALA A 259 -13.20 -25.43 16.25
C ALA A 259 -14.01 -25.43 14.94
N ILE A 260 -13.84 -26.42 14.09
CA ILE A 260 -14.54 -26.55 12.80
C ILE A 260 -16.04 -26.65 12.98
N LYS A 261 -16.52 -27.41 13.99
CA LYS A 261 -17.95 -27.59 14.22
C LYS A 261 -18.70 -26.26 14.47
N ASN A 262 -18.02 -25.26 14.98
CA ASN A 262 -18.59 -23.97 15.32
C ASN A 262 -18.25 -22.87 14.31
N ARG A 263 -17.49 -23.18 13.26
CA ARG A 263 -17.11 -22.20 12.24
C ARG A 263 -18.14 -22.11 11.13
N PRO A 264 -18.54 -20.89 10.73
CA PRO A 264 -19.44 -20.72 9.60
C PRO A 264 -18.87 -21.31 8.30
N GLY A 265 -19.70 -22.03 7.54
CA GLY A 265 -19.30 -22.57 6.23
C GLY A 265 -18.22 -23.64 6.24
N HIS A 266 -17.94 -24.28 7.40
CA HIS A 266 -16.96 -25.35 7.53
C HIS A 266 -17.64 -26.70 7.77
N THR A 267 -17.16 -27.74 7.11
CA THR A 267 -17.61 -29.12 7.29
C THR A 267 -16.40 -30.06 7.42
N LEU A 268 -16.35 -30.82 8.53
CA LEU A 268 -15.38 -31.90 8.69
C LEU A 268 -15.90 -33.13 7.99
N ASN A 269 -15.17 -33.64 6.98
CA ASN A 269 -15.52 -34.80 6.19
C ASN A 269 -15.16 -36.09 6.93
N ALA A 270 -15.73 -37.23 6.49
CA ALA A 270 -15.50 -38.55 7.10
C ALA A 270 -14.06 -39.05 6.97
N ASP A 271 -13.31 -38.59 5.98
CA ASP A 271 -11.90 -38.88 5.74
C ASP A 271 -10.94 -37.97 6.52
N GLY A 272 -11.47 -37.01 7.27
CA GLY A 272 -10.69 -36.05 8.05
C GLY A 272 -10.28 -34.80 7.27
N SER A 273 -10.65 -34.67 6.00
CA SER A 273 -10.52 -33.43 5.23
C SER A 273 -11.58 -32.40 5.67
N ILE A 274 -11.37 -31.12 5.32
CA ILE A 274 -12.26 -30.04 5.65
C ILE A 274 -12.74 -29.37 4.36
N SER A 275 -14.07 -29.26 4.21
CA SER A 275 -14.68 -28.46 3.17
C SER A 275 -15.03 -27.08 3.72
N ILE A 276 -14.69 -26.03 2.96
CA ILE A 276 -15.02 -24.64 3.27
C ILE A 276 -15.84 -24.09 2.10
N ASP A 277 -17.05 -23.57 2.36
CA ASP A 277 -18.00 -23.15 1.31
C ASP A 277 -17.48 -21.95 0.51
N ASN A 278 -16.81 -21.02 1.17
CA ASN A 278 -16.23 -19.80 0.57
C ASN A 278 -15.18 -19.27 1.58
N LEU A 279 -13.91 -19.25 1.19
CA LEU A 279 -12.85 -18.95 2.14
C LEU A 279 -13.02 -17.59 2.81
N LEU A 280 -13.24 -16.51 2.04
CA LEU A 280 -13.44 -15.15 2.59
C LEU A 280 -14.66 -15.04 3.47
N LYS A 281 -15.82 -15.51 2.96
CA LYS A 281 -17.11 -15.41 3.67
C LYS A 281 -17.17 -16.29 4.93
N SER A 282 -16.43 -17.41 4.95
CA SER A 282 -16.41 -18.36 6.06
C SER A 282 -15.34 -18.07 7.11
N THR A 283 -14.42 -17.14 6.85
CA THR A 283 -13.32 -16.75 7.74
C THR A 283 -13.35 -15.26 8.05
N VAL A 284 -12.65 -14.42 7.29
CA VAL A 284 -12.48 -12.98 7.55
C VAL A 284 -13.83 -12.26 7.72
N ALA A 285 -14.71 -12.39 6.74
CA ALA A 285 -16.02 -11.74 6.80
C ALA A 285 -16.93 -12.35 7.87
N ALA A 286 -16.85 -13.67 8.07
CA ALA A 286 -17.63 -14.36 9.11
C ALA A 286 -17.34 -13.82 10.52
N ALA A 287 -16.06 -13.52 10.83
CA ALA A 287 -15.68 -12.94 12.10
C ALA A 287 -16.39 -11.60 12.32
N THR A 288 -16.34 -10.70 11.35
CA THR A 288 -16.99 -9.38 11.44
C THR A 288 -18.50 -9.50 11.58
N PHE A 289 -19.16 -10.31 10.74
CA PHE A 289 -20.61 -10.48 10.86
C PHE A 289 -21.03 -11.15 12.16
N THR A 290 -20.19 -12.00 12.75
CA THR A 290 -20.42 -12.57 14.07
C THR A 290 -20.31 -11.51 15.17
N LEU A 291 -19.27 -10.68 15.12
CA LEU A 291 -19.06 -9.57 16.05
C LEU A 291 -20.17 -8.50 15.94
N MET A 292 -20.65 -8.22 14.73
CA MET A 292 -21.81 -7.32 14.54
C MET A 292 -23.05 -7.89 15.23
N LYS A 293 -23.37 -9.16 15.04
CA LYS A 293 -24.49 -9.82 15.73
C LYS A 293 -24.32 -9.83 17.27
N ASP A 294 -23.08 -9.78 17.75
CA ASP A 294 -22.71 -9.72 19.16
C ASP A 294 -22.57 -8.28 19.69
N GLY A 295 -23.25 -7.32 19.07
CA GLY A 295 -23.45 -5.95 19.52
C GLY A 295 -22.46 -4.92 18.97
N MET A 296 -21.82 -5.18 17.80
CA MET A 296 -20.99 -4.20 17.09
C MET A 296 -21.68 -3.61 15.85
N ASP A 297 -22.96 -3.89 15.60
CA ASP A 297 -23.71 -3.40 14.46
C ASP A 297 -23.91 -1.88 14.48
N ASP A 298 -24.10 -1.28 15.67
CA ASP A 298 -24.21 0.17 15.83
C ASP A 298 -22.90 0.92 15.53
N TRP A 299 -21.77 0.21 15.52
CA TRP A 299 -20.44 0.79 15.30
C TRP A 299 -19.91 0.54 13.90
N CYS A 300 -20.10 -0.64 13.33
CA CYS A 300 -19.72 -1.01 11.97
C CYS A 300 -20.79 -0.51 10.98
N ILE A 301 -20.56 0.65 10.35
CA ILE A 301 -21.57 1.29 9.47
C ILE A 301 -21.59 0.61 8.09
N SER A 302 -20.42 0.48 7.44
CA SER A 302 -20.28 -0.21 6.15
C SER A 302 -19.07 -1.14 6.19
N VAL A 303 -19.29 -2.43 5.87
CA VAL A 303 -18.23 -3.46 5.87
C VAL A 303 -18.36 -4.32 4.62
N PHE A 304 -17.28 -4.45 3.85
CA PHE A 304 -17.21 -5.25 2.61
C PHE A 304 -18.29 -4.92 1.54
N LYS A 305 -18.73 -3.66 1.47
CA LYS A 305 -19.81 -3.23 0.56
C LYS A 305 -19.47 -2.02 -0.29
N ASP A 306 -18.45 -1.29 0.07
CA ASP A 306 -18.11 0.00 -0.52
C ASP A 306 -16.59 0.05 -0.71
N ASN A 307 -16.05 1.07 -1.38
CA ASN A 307 -14.63 1.25 -1.63
C ASN A 307 -13.79 1.18 -0.35
N ALA A 308 -14.32 1.67 0.78
CA ALA A 308 -13.68 1.58 2.09
C ALA A 308 -14.64 1.12 3.19
N GLY A 309 -14.10 0.52 4.25
CA GLY A 309 -14.86 0.20 5.46
C GLY A 309 -15.12 1.44 6.31
N ILE A 310 -16.35 1.62 6.80
CA ILE A 310 -16.77 2.77 7.62
C ILE A 310 -17.15 2.32 9.02
N VAL A 311 -16.56 2.96 10.05
CA VAL A 311 -16.98 2.80 11.43
C VAL A 311 -17.41 4.15 12.03
N LYS A 312 -18.29 4.11 13.03
CA LYS A 312 -18.79 5.30 13.71
C LYS A 312 -17.67 6.00 14.50
N PHE A 313 -17.40 7.26 14.19
CA PHE A 313 -16.45 8.08 14.93
C PHE A 313 -17.13 8.81 16.09
N ASP A 314 -18.19 9.57 15.81
CA ASP A 314 -19.02 10.26 16.79
C ASP A 314 -20.50 10.23 16.36
N ASP A 315 -21.33 11.08 16.94
CA ASP A 315 -22.77 11.07 16.62
C ASP A 315 -23.12 11.74 15.29
N THR A 316 -22.16 12.37 14.63
CA THR A 316 -22.37 13.06 13.34
C THR A 316 -21.56 12.46 12.21
N ASP A 317 -20.42 11.84 12.50
CA ASP A 317 -19.47 11.40 11.48
C ASP A 317 -19.00 9.95 11.69
N GLY A 318 -18.71 9.30 10.58
CA GLY A 318 -17.95 8.07 10.49
C GLY A 318 -16.52 8.34 10.04
N VAL A 319 -15.61 7.43 10.35
CA VAL A 319 -14.27 7.35 9.76
C VAL A 319 -14.18 6.10 8.90
N CYS A 320 -13.52 6.22 7.77
CA CYS A 320 -13.32 5.11 6.83
C CYS A 320 -11.84 4.89 6.56
N ILE A 321 -11.50 3.66 6.18
CA ILE A 321 -10.12 3.29 5.88
C ILE A 321 -10.09 2.27 4.74
N LYS A 322 -9.12 2.45 3.86
CA LYS A 322 -8.75 1.51 2.80
C LYS A 322 -7.24 1.37 2.77
N VAL A 323 -6.77 0.16 2.49
CA VAL A 323 -5.35 -0.11 2.17
C VAL A 323 -5.31 -1.02 0.96
N GLU A 324 -4.61 -0.59 -0.08
CA GLU A 324 -4.45 -1.28 -1.35
C GLU A 324 -3.02 -1.76 -1.55
N THR A 325 -2.82 -2.70 -2.48
CA THR A 325 -1.51 -3.16 -2.92
C THR A 325 -1.24 -2.71 -4.36
N HIS A 326 -0.03 -2.20 -4.61
CA HIS A 326 0.39 -1.80 -5.95
C HIS A 326 1.77 -2.39 -6.30
N ASN A 327 1.86 -3.73 -6.26
CA ASN A 327 3.11 -4.50 -6.29
C ASN A 327 3.72 -4.59 -7.70
N HIS A 328 3.03 -5.21 -8.65
CA HIS A 328 3.52 -5.43 -10.02
C HIS A 328 3.90 -4.13 -10.76
N PRO A 329 3.05 -3.09 -10.77
CA PRO A 329 3.45 -1.82 -11.38
C PRO A 329 4.69 -1.20 -10.72
N SER A 330 4.84 -1.34 -9.40
CA SER A 330 6.02 -0.87 -8.68
C SER A 330 7.28 -1.70 -8.92
N ALA A 331 7.14 -2.96 -9.35
CA ALA A 331 8.28 -3.77 -9.78
C ALA A 331 8.85 -3.28 -11.12
N ILE A 332 7.99 -2.80 -12.02
CA ILE A 332 8.35 -2.32 -13.36
C ILE A 332 8.76 -0.83 -13.31
N GLU A 333 7.95 0.00 -12.65
CA GLU A 333 8.18 1.45 -12.49
C GLU A 333 7.86 1.86 -11.04
N PRO A 334 8.85 1.84 -10.12
CA PRO A 334 8.60 2.02 -8.69
C PRO A 334 8.01 3.38 -8.33
N TYR A 335 8.40 4.47 -9.00
CA TYR A 335 7.89 5.81 -8.72
C TYR A 335 6.42 5.95 -9.16
N GLY A 336 6.10 5.63 -10.41
CA GLY A 336 4.74 5.71 -10.94
C GLY A 336 3.82 4.69 -10.28
N GLY A 337 4.31 3.46 -10.06
CA GLY A 337 3.56 2.41 -9.38
C GLY A 337 3.13 2.81 -7.98
N ALA A 338 4.05 3.35 -7.16
CA ALA A 338 3.73 3.80 -5.80
C ALA A 338 2.86 5.06 -5.79
N ALA A 339 3.11 6.01 -6.71
CA ALA A 339 2.27 7.21 -6.86
C ALA A 339 0.82 6.84 -7.21
N THR A 340 0.65 5.86 -8.12
CA THR A 340 -0.66 5.32 -8.47
C THR A 340 -1.32 4.61 -7.29
N GLY A 341 -0.56 3.82 -6.53
CA GLY A 341 -1.06 3.11 -5.36
C GLY A 341 -1.69 4.06 -4.35
N ILE A 342 -0.97 5.10 -3.93
CA ILE A 342 -1.51 6.08 -2.99
C ILE A 342 -2.61 6.94 -3.62
N GLY A 343 -2.49 7.32 -4.89
CA GLY A 343 -3.50 8.06 -5.62
C GLY A 343 -4.81 7.28 -5.74
N GLY A 344 -4.74 5.97 -6.05
CA GLY A 344 -5.86 5.05 -6.09
C GLY A 344 -6.53 4.91 -4.73
N CYS A 345 -5.76 4.67 -3.67
CA CYS A 345 -6.31 4.54 -2.33
C CYS A 345 -7.00 5.83 -1.82
N ILE A 346 -6.46 7.00 -2.18
CA ILE A 346 -7.14 8.28 -1.91
C ILE A 346 -8.47 8.36 -2.67
N ARG A 347 -8.53 7.88 -3.93
CA ARG A 347 -9.78 7.84 -4.71
C ARG A 347 -10.81 6.87 -4.14
N ASP A 348 -10.38 5.71 -3.59
CA ASP A 348 -11.27 4.82 -2.84
C ASP A 348 -11.99 5.58 -1.70
N ILE A 349 -11.24 6.39 -0.95
CA ILE A 349 -11.83 7.23 0.09
C ILE A 349 -12.77 8.27 -0.54
N MET A 350 -12.38 8.93 -1.64
CA MET A 350 -13.23 9.88 -2.34
C MET A 350 -14.52 9.24 -2.89
N GLY A 351 -14.46 7.97 -3.28
CA GLY A 351 -15.58 7.18 -3.77
C GLY A 351 -16.44 6.52 -2.69
N THR A 352 -16.05 6.63 -1.41
CA THR A 352 -16.77 5.96 -0.31
C THR A 352 -18.04 6.72 0.05
N GLY A 353 -19.18 6.01 0.09
CA GLY A 353 -20.50 6.56 0.36
C GLY A 353 -20.90 7.63 -0.65
N LEU A 354 -21.18 8.84 -0.19
CA LEU A 354 -21.37 10.04 -1.01
C LEU A 354 -20.17 10.99 -0.86
N ALA A 355 -18.95 10.47 -1.03
CA ALA A 355 -17.65 11.10 -0.91
C ALA A 355 -17.17 11.37 0.52
N ALA A 356 -16.26 10.55 1.03
CA ALA A 356 -15.50 10.84 2.23
C ALA A 356 -14.36 11.83 1.94
N ARG A 357 -13.99 12.62 2.96
CA ARG A 357 -12.85 13.54 2.89
C ARG A 357 -11.59 12.86 3.42
N PRO A 358 -10.53 12.69 2.63
CA PRO A 358 -9.25 12.12 3.07
C PRO A 358 -8.59 12.97 4.17
N ILE A 359 -8.07 12.32 5.22
CA ILE A 359 -7.49 12.99 6.39
C ILE A 359 -6.10 12.49 6.78
N ALA A 360 -5.72 11.29 6.37
CA ALA A 360 -4.38 10.74 6.60
C ALA A 360 -4.06 9.60 5.65
N ASN A 361 -2.78 9.42 5.34
CA ASN A 361 -2.24 8.26 4.63
C ASN A 361 -1.39 7.40 5.56
N THR A 362 -1.29 6.10 5.23
CA THR A 362 -0.40 5.12 5.84
C THR A 362 0.20 4.25 4.73
N ASP A 363 1.53 4.09 4.72
CA ASP A 363 2.21 3.42 3.61
C ASP A 363 3.25 2.43 4.12
N SER A 364 3.19 1.17 3.66
CA SER A 364 4.14 0.13 4.05
C SER A 364 4.81 -0.49 2.84
N PHE A 365 6.10 -0.82 2.96
CA PHE A 365 6.90 -1.38 1.89
C PHE A 365 7.60 -2.66 2.31
N ALA A 366 7.58 -3.69 1.45
CA ALA A 366 8.44 -4.85 1.62
C ALA A 366 9.34 -4.98 0.38
N VAL A 367 10.67 -4.92 0.59
CA VAL A 367 11.66 -4.83 -0.47
C VAL A 367 12.87 -5.71 -0.19
N ALA A 368 13.66 -6.05 -1.21
CA ALA A 368 14.93 -6.74 -1.01
C ALA A 368 15.96 -5.80 -0.35
N TYR A 369 17.00 -6.39 0.23
CA TYR A 369 18.03 -5.61 0.93
C TYR A 369 18.73 -4.62 -0.01
N PRO A 370 18.97 -3.36 0.44
CA PRO A 370 19.50 -2.29 -0.41
C PRO A 370 20.97 -2.46 -0.80
N ASP A 371 21.66 -3.42 -0.23
CA ASP A 371 23.07 -3.77 -0.52
C ASP A 371 23.20 -5.03 -1.40
N THR A 372 22.10 -5.52 -1.97
CA THR A 372 22.08 -6.66 -2.91
C THR A 372 22.98 -6.37 -4.11
N LYS A 373 23.93 -7.28 -4.41
CA LYS A 373 24.93 -7.09 -5.49
C LYS A 373 24.56 -7.82 -6.77
N ASP A 374 24.09 -9.04 -6.64
CA ASP A 374 23.80 -9.91 -7.79
C ASP A 374 22.32 -9.74 -8.16
N LEU A 375 22.06 -9.11 -9.29
CA LEU A 375 20.72 -8.83 -9.79
C LEU A 375 20.45 -9.67 -11.04
N PRO A 376 19.32 -10.41 -11.09
CA PRO A 376 18.82 -11.00 -12.33
C PRO A 376 18.53 -9.95 -13.41
N ALA A 377 18.48 -10.38 -14.66
CA ALA A 377 18.08 -9.50 -15.76
C ALA A 377 16.66 -8.96 -15.51
N GLY A 378 16.38 -7.73 -15.92
CA GLY A 378 15.10 -7.07 -15.76
C GLY A 378 14.78 -6.57 -14.34
N VAL A 379 15.59 -6.91 -13.32
CA VAL A 379 15.34 -6.49 -11.93
C VAL A 379 15.98 -5.14 -11.63
N ILE A 380 15.16 -4.21 -11.12
CA ILE A 380 15.64 -2.90 -10.65
C ILE A 380 16.35 -3.06 -9.29
N HIS A 381 17.45 -2.35 -9.10
CA HIS A 381 18.21 -2.41 -7.85
C HIS A 381 17.36 -2.05 -6.62
N PRO A 382 17.31 -2.86 -5.53
CA PRO A 382 16.41 -2.68 -4.40
C PRO A 382 16.51 -1.30 -3.73
N ARG A 383 17.71 -0.72 -3.62
CA ARG A 383 17.87 0.65 -3.12
C ARG A 383 17.13 1.67 -3.98
N ARG A 384 17.20 1.53 -5.32
CA ARG A 384 16.47 2.39 -6.24
C ARG A 384 14.97 2.17 -6.13
N VAL A 385 14.53 0.91 -6.03
CA VAL A 385 13.11 0.59 -5.80
C VAL A 385 12.61 1.33 -4.56
N LEU A 386 13.28 1.22 -3.41
CA LEU A 386 12.84 1.89 -2.19
C LEU A 386 12.88 3.42 -2.33
N GLN A 387 13.92 3.99 -2.92
CA GLN A 387 14.00 5.44 -3.14
C GLN A 387 12.85 5.96 -4.02
N GLN A 388 12.48 5.22 -5.05
CA GLN A 388 11.45 5.62 -6.00
C GLN A 388 10.03 5.39 -5.45
N VAL A 389 9.76 4.29 -4.75
CA VAL A 389 8.44 4.10 -4.11
C VAL A 389 8.18 5.16 -3.05
N VAL A 390 9.18 5.48 -2.22
CA VAL A 390 9.12 6.59 -1.26
C VAL A 390 8.86 7.92 -1.96
N GLY A 391 9.56 8.19 -3.07
CA GLY A 391 9.37 9.39 -3.90
C GLY A 391 7.97 9.48 -4.50
N GLY A 392 7.43 8.38 -5.01
CA GLY A 392 6.09 8.32 -5.61
C GLY A 392 5.00 8.64 -4.59
N VAL A 393 5.03 8.01 -3.42
CA VAL A 393 4.11 8.30 -2.31
C VAL A 393 4.24 9.75 -1.84
N ARG A 394 5.47 10.24 -1.64
CA ARG A 394 5.74 11.62 -1.24
C ARG A 394 5.09 12.62 -2.19
N ASP A 395 5.41 12.50 -3.46
CA ASP A 395 5.02 13.51 -4.45
C ASP A 395 3.52 13.52 -4.70
N TYR A 396 2.85 12.37 -4.56
CA TYR A 396 1.40 12.33 -4.67
C TYR A 396 0.72 12.81 -3.38
N GLY A 397 1.03 12.22 -2.23
CA GLY A 397 0.40 12.51 -0.95
C GLY A 397 0.60 13.97 -0.50
N ASN A 398 1.85 14.49 -0.61
CA ASN A 398 2.15 15.87 -0.22
C ASN A 398 1.41 16.88 -1.10
N ARG A 399 1.30 16.64 -2.43
CA ARG A 399 0.58 17.53 -3.35
C ARG A 399 -0.93 17.48 -3.16
N MET A 400 -1.47 16.35 -2.67
CA MET A 400 -2.87 16.26 -2.25
C MET A 400 -3.16 17.00 -0.94
N GLY A 401 -2.12 17.39 -0.17
CA GLY A 401 -2.25 18.00 1.13
C GLY A 401 -2.81 17.05 2.19
N ILE A 402 -2.47 15.76 2.09
CA ILE A 402 -2.88 14.71 3.02
C ILE A 402 -1.66 14.22 3.79
N PRO A 403 -1.67 14.23 5.14
CA PRO A 403 -0.51 13.82 5.91
C PRO A 403 -0.29 12.31 5.84
N THR A 404 0.94 11.86 5.55
CA THR A 404 1.36 10.45 5.71
C THR A 404 1.90 10.26 7.12
N VAL A 405 1.16 9.54 7.97
CA VAL A 405 1.37 9.56 9.42
C VAL A 405 1.88 8.25 10.00
N ASN A 406 1.80 7.15 9.25
CA ASN A 406 2.17 5.81 9.71
C ASN A 406 2.66 4.95 8.55
N GLY A 407 3.29 3.82 8.87
CA GLY A 407 3.72 2.80 7.92
C GLY A 407 4.82 1.92 8.47
N SER A 408 5.31 1.01 7.63
CA SER A 408 6.41 0.10 7.96
C SER A 408 7.30 -0.17 6.75
N VAL A 409 8.53 -0.63 7.00
CA VAL A 409 9.42 -1.12 5.93
C VAL A 409 10.03 -2.43 6.37
N TYR A 410 9.82 -3.48 5.58
CA TYR A 410 10.36 -4.81 5.82
C TYR A 410 11.32 -5.23 4.71
N PHE A 411 12.45 -5.80 5.06
CA PHE A 411 13.49 -6.24 4.14
C PHE A 411 13.63 -7.76 4.16
N HIS A 412 13.54 -8.39 2.98
CA HIS A 412 13.83 -9.80 2.78
C HIS A 412 14.30 -10.03 1.34
N ASN A 413 15.30 -10.91 1.14
CA ASN A 413 15.86 -11.14 -0.20
C ASN A 413 14.85 -11.63 -1.23
N ASP A 414 13.84 -12.36 -0.82
CA ASP A 414 12.83 -12.96 -1.71
C ASP A 414 11.81 -11.93 -2.24
N TYR A 415 11.88 -10.65 -1.83
CA TYR A 415 11.19 -9.56 -2.53
C TYR A 415 11.95 -9.01 -3.74
N LEU A 416 13.06 -9.65 -4.10
CA LEU A 416 13.82 -9.28 -5.30
C LEU A 416 12.99 -9.58 -6.55
N GLY A 417 12.79 -8.56 -7.39
CA GLY A 417 11.96 -8.65 -8.60
C GLY A 417 10.46 -8.46 -8.36
N ASN A 418 9.97 -8.62 -7.11
CA ASN A 418 8.57 -8.36 -6.76
C ASN A 418 8.46 -7.66 -5.39
N PRO A 419 8.71 -6.34 -5.32
CA PRO A 419 8.50 -5.57 -4.11
C PRO A 419 7.01 -5.48 -3.77
N LEU A 420 6.69 -5.33 -2.49
CA LEU A 420 5.33 -5.05 -2.05
C LEU A 420 5.20 -3.58 -1.67
N VAL A 421 4.16 -2.96 -2.18
CA VAL A 421 3.79 -1.57 -1.88
C VAL A 421 2.35 -1.56 -1.39
N PHE A 422 2.18 -1.26 -0.10
CA PHE A 422 0.88 -1.09 0.53
C PHE A 422 0.65 0.41 0.71
N ALA A 423 -0.39 0.93 0.08
CA ALA A 423 -0.80 2.31 0.20
C ALA A 423 -2.15 2.38 0.92
N GLY A 424 -2.24 3.20 1.94
CA GLY A 424 -3.45 3.33 2.75
C GLY A 424 -3.91 4.78 2.91
N CYS A 425 -5.22 4.96 2.98
CA CYS A 425 -5.83 6.25 3.24
C CYS A 425 -6.99 6.13 4.22
N VAL A 426 -7.11 7.14 5.07
CA VAL A 426 -8.20 7.29 6.05
C VAL A 426 -9.01 8.52 5.71
N GLY A 427 -10.33 8.42 5.78
CA GLY A 427 -11.26 9.50 5.53
C GLY A 427 -12.24 9.74 6.67
N ILE A 428 -12.92 10.88 6.61
CA ILE A 428 -14.07 11.21 7.47
C ILE A 428 -15.29 11.52 6.60
N ILE A 429 -16.45 11.04 7.02
CA ILE A 429 -17.70 11.18 6.28
C ILE A 429 -18.86 11.45 7.23
N PRO A 430 -19.79 12.39 6.92
CA PRO A 430 -21.03 12.53 7.68
C PRO A 430 -21.85 11.24 7.67
N LEU A 431 -22.46 10.85 8.79
CA LEU A 431 -23.22 9.59 8.92
C LEU A 431 -24.40 9.50 7.94
N ASP A 432 -25.01 10.61 7.60
CA ASP A 432 -26.10 10.70 6.63
C ASP A 432 -25.65 10.60 5.16
N LYS A 433 -24.33 10.52 4.92
CA LYS A 433 -23.69 10.40 3.59
C LYS A 433 -22.97 9.05 3.40
N CYS A 434 -23.07 8.13 4.36
CA CYS A 434 -22.35 6.85 4.31
C CYS A 434 -22.83 5.88 3.21
N PHE A 435 -23.94 6.17 2.53
CA PHE A 435 -24.49 5.29 1.50
C PHE A 435 -24.93 6.08 0.28
N GLY A 436 -24.53 5.60 -0.90
CA GLY A 436 -24.98 6.05 -2.20
C GLY A 436 -25.75 4.92 -2.90
N ASP A 437 -26.65 5.29 -3.84
CA ASP A 437 -27.40 4.31 -4.61
C ASP A 437 -27.79 4.93 -5.97
N PRO A 438 -27.17 4.49 -7.10
CA PRO A 438 -27.45 5.05 -8.42
C PRO A 438 -28.90 4.79 -8.80
N LYS A 439 -29.53 5.75 -9.49
CA LYS A 439 -30.93 5.68 -9.84
C LYS A 439 -31.13 5.54 -11.36
N PRO A 440 -32.14 4.77 -11.81
CA PRO A 440 -32.52 4.76 -13.21
C PRO A 440 -32.88 6.16 -13.70
N GLY A 441 -32.27 6.60 -14.81
CA GLY A 441 -32.41 7.93 -15.38
C GLY A 441 -31.31 8.91 -15.04
N ASP A 442 -30.49 8.62 -14.03
CA ASP A 442 -29.31 9.43 -13.67
C ASP A 442 -28.26 9.39 -14.80
N ARG A 443 -27.55 10.49 -14.97
CA ARG A 443 -26.45 10.61 -15.92
C ARG A 443 -25.18 9.97 -15.37
N ILE A 444 -24.43 9.31 -16.26
CA ILE A 444 -23.11 8.78 -15.98
C ILE A 444 -22.13 9.94 -16.19
N ILE A 445 -21.70 10.57 -15.11
CA ILE A 445 -20.79 11.71 -15.18
C ILE A 445 -19.38 11.28 -14.76
N ALA A 446 -18.41 11.49 -15.65
CA ALA A 446 -17.00 11.36 -15.32
C ALA A 446 -16.41 12.74 -15.03
N LEU A 447 -15.63 12.85 -13.94
CA LEU A 447 -14.92 14.06 -13.52
C LEU A 447 -13.41 13.81 -13.45
N GLY A 448 -12.62 14.82 -13.75
CA GLY A 448 -11.17 14.85 -13.47
C GLY A 448 -10.30 14.70 -14.71
N GLY A 449 -9.34 13.78 -14.68
CA GLY A 449 -8.34 13.63 -15.75
C GLY A 449 -8.89 13.04 -17.03
N ARG A 450 -8.18 13.31 -18.15
CA ARG A 450 -8.51 12.78 -19.47
C ARG A 450 -8.05 11.33 -19.62
N THR A 451 -8.72 10.59 -20.50
CA THR A 451 -8.42 9.19 -20.81
C THR A 451 -7.18 9.07 -21.72
N GLY A 452 -6.25 8.23 -21.37
CA GLY A 452 -5.06 7.87 -22.15
C GLY A 452 -4.85 6.36 -22.17
N ARG A 453 -3.71 5.87 -22.68
CA ARG A 453 -3.33 4.45 -22.64
C ARG A 453 -2.77 4.00 -21.29
N ASP A 454 -3.01 4.78 -20.26
CA ASP A 454 -2.54 4.47 -18.91
C ASP A 454 -3.27 3.22 -18.37
N GLY A 455 -2.53 2.25 -17.88
CA GLY A 455 -3.08 1.07 -17.22
C GLY A 455 -3.90 0.14 -18.11
N ILE A 456 -3.72 0.18 -19.42
CA ILE A 456 -4.36 -0.79 -20.32
C ILE A 456 -3.96 -2.21 -19.88
N HIS A 457 -4.94 -3.04 -19.58
CA HIS A 457 -4.76 -4.36 -18.95
C HIS A 457 -4.14 -4.35 -17.54
N GLY A 458 -4.15 -3.24 -16.81
CA GLY A 458 -3.56 -3.15 -15.46
C GLY A 458 -4.18 -4.14 -14.47
N ALA A 459 -5.51 -4.23 -14.40
CA ALA A 459 -6.22 -5.17 -13.52
C ALA A 459 -5.94 -6.64 -13.89
N THR A 460 -5.85 -6.97 -15.16
CA THR A 460 -5.52 -8.33 -15.61
C THR A 460 -4.02 -8.64 -15.44
N PHE A 461 -3.13 -7.68 -15.69
CA PHE A 461 -1.70 -7.81 -15.47
C PHE A 461 -1.32 -8.03 -13.99
N SER A 462 -2.04 -7.43 -13.05
CA SER A 462 -1.81 -7.66 -11.61
C SER A 462 -2.06 -9.12 -11.19
N SER A 463 -2.72 -9.92 -12.04
CA SER A 463 -2.93 -11.36 -11.88
C SER A 463 -1.88 -12.22 -12.59
N ALA A 464 -0.95 -11.61 -13.34
CA ALA A 464 0.10 -12.32 -14.08
C ALA A 464 1.32 -12.62 -13.21
N GLU A 465 2.16 -13.56 -13.64
CA GLU A 465 3.49 -13.79 -13.08
C GLU A 465 4.49 -12.80 -13.71
N LEU A 466 5.36 -12.17 -12.90
CA LEU A 466 6.41 -11.30 -13.41
C LEU A 466 7.57 -12.09 -14.02
N THR A 467 8.08 -11.63 -15.18
CA THR A 467 9.26 -12.16 -15.86
C THR A 467 10.19 -11.02 -16.25
N ASP A 468 11.38 -11.35 -16.72
CA ASP A 468 12.39 -10.41 -17.20
C ASP A 468 11.95 -9.59 -18.45
N THR A 469 10.99 -10.10 -19.24
CA THR A 469 10.45 -9.44 -20.46
C THR A 469 9.23 -8.56 -20.19
N HIS A 470 8.57 -8.70 -19.05
CA HIS A 470 7.33 -7.99 -18.75
C HIS A 470 7.48 -6.46 -18.70
N ALA A 471 8.68 -5.95 -18.40
CA ALA A 471 8.96 -4.52 -18.47
C ALA A 471 8.75 -3.96 -19.89
N ASP A 472 9.12 -4.72 -20.93
CA ASP A 472 8.93 -4.33 -22.34
C ASP A 472 7.49 -4.59 -22.81
N GLU A 473 6.85 -5.66 -22.35
CA GLU A 473 5.53 -6.08 -22.80
C GLU A 473 4.41 -5.23 -22.16
N PHE A 474 4.56 -4.83 -20.90
CA PHE A 474 3.53 -4.13 -20.11
C PHE A 474 3.93 -2.70 -19.70
N ALA A 475 4.81 -2.05 -20.46
CA ALA A 475 5.14 -0.64 -20.24
C ALA A 475 3.89 0.27 -20.20
N HIS A 476 2.87 -0.06 -20.98
CA HIS A 476 1.58 0.64 -21.03
C HIS A 476 0.68 0.37 -19.80
N ALA A 477 0.96 -0.67 -19.01
CA ALA A 477 0.26 -0.89 -17.74
C ALA A 477 0.72 0.09 -16.63
N VAL A 478 1.85 0.79 -16.83
CA VAL A 478 2.30 1.82 -15.91
C VAL A 478 1.39 3.04 -16.01
N GLN A 479 0.92 3.49 -14.86
CA GLN A 479 0.10 4.68 -14.72
C GLN A 479 0.93 5.77 -14.05
N ILE A 480 0.78 7.01 -14.49
CA ILE A 480 1.40 8.17 -13.85
C ILE A 480 0.32 9.23 -13.67
N GLY A 481 -0.08 9.44 -12.42
CA GLY A 481 -1.15 10.38 -12.08
C GLY A 481 -0.64 11.80 -11.81
N ASN A 482 -1.55 12.77 -11.92
CA ASN A 482 -1.34 14.16 -11.54
C ASN A 482 -2.15 14.50 -10.28
N ALA A 483 -1.47 14.54 -9.13
CA ALA A 483 -2.11 14.80 -7.84
C ALA A 483 -2.86 16.13 -7.78
N ILE A 484 -2.43 17.16 -8.53
CA ILE A 484 -3.11 18.46 -8.56
C ILE A 484 -4.49 18.33 -9.21
N THR A 485 -4.59 17.60 -10.32
CA THR A 485 -5.88 17.31 -10.98
C THR A 485 -6.82 16.58 -10.02
N GLN A 486 -6.32 15.54 -9.32
CA GLN A 486 -7.11 14.82 -8.32
C GLN A 486 -7.53 15.71 -7.15
N LYS A 487 -6.66 16.63 -6.69
CA LYS A 487 -7.00 17.56 -5.61
C LYS A 487 -8.13 18.51 -6.01
N LYS A 488 -8.07 19.10 -7.21
CA LYS A 488 -9.15 19.94 -7.75
C LYS A 488 -10.46 19.13 -7.84
N THR A 489 -10.40 17.90 -8.33
CA THR A 489 -11.56 16.98 -8.42
C THR A 489 -12.15 16.69 -7.03
N LEU A 490 -11.31 16.40 -6.03
CA LEU A 490 -11.75 16.22 -4.64
C LEU A 490 -12.51 17.43 -4.12
N ASP A 491 -11.96 18.63 -4.31
CA ASP A 491 -12.57 19.87 -3.81
C ASP A 491 -13.94 20.13 -4.48
N ALA A 492 -14.04 19.93 -5.79
CA ALA A 492 -15.31 20.05 -6.52
C ALA A 492 -16.36 19.03 -6.05
N ILE A 493 -15.96 17.77 -5.81
CA ILE A 493 -16.85 16.72 -5.34
C ILE A 493 -17.37 17.03 -3.92
N LEU A 494 -16.50 17.46 -3.01
CA LEU A 494 -16.90 17.81 -1.65
C LEU A 494 -17.84 19.03 -1.64
N GLU A 495 -17.61 20.04 -2.48
CA GLU A 495 -18.54 21.16 -2.64
C GLU A 495 -19.88 20.70 -3.21
N ALA A 496 -19.90 19.82 -4.21
CA ALA A 496 -21.12 19.26 -4.78
C ALA A 496 -21.90 18.36 -3.79
N ARG A 497 -21.20 17.68 -2.87
CA ARG A 497 -21.79 16.88 -1.80
C ARG A 497 -22.46 17.76 -0.74
N ASP A 498 -21.82 18.86 -0.38
CA ASP A 498 -22.17 19.70 0.78
C ASP A 498 -23.08 20.87 0.42
N GLN A 499 -23.82 20.80 -0.72
CA GLN A 499 -24.80 21.82 -1.10
C GLN A 499 -25.95 21.89 -0.07
N GLU A 500 -26.48 23.07 0.18
CA GLU A 500 -27.62 23.29 1.12
C GLU A 500 -28.87 22.48 0.70
N SER A 501 -29.04 22.25 -0.60
CA SER A 501 -30.14 21.44 -1.16
C SER A 501 -29.93 19.92 -1.00
N GLY A 502 -28.81 19.51 -0.47
CA GLY A 502 -28.31 18.13 -0.45
C GLY A 502 -27.35 17.82 -1.60
N PRO A 503 -26.75 16.63 -1.61
CA PRO A 503 -25.79 16.20 -2.64
C PRO A 503 -26.36 16.31 -4.06
N LEU A 504 -25.55 16.81 -4.99
CA LEU A 504 -25.94 16.89 -6.41
C LEU A 504 -25.91 15.55 -7.12
N PHE A 505 -25.36 14.52 -6.51
CA PHE A 505 -25.24 13.17 -7.05
C PHE A 505 -25.82 12.13 -6.09
N THR A 506 -26.21 10.98 -6.61
CA THR A 506 -26.86 9.89 -5.85
C THR A 506 -25.91 8.75 -5.51
N ALA A 507 -24.81 8.60 -6.26
CA ALA A 507 -23.74 7.67 -6.00
C ALA A 507 -22.43 8.17 -6.64
N ILE A 508 -21.30 7.66 -6.16
CA ILE A 508 -19.98 7.95 -6.65
C ILE A 508 -19.09 6.73 -6.47
N THR A 509 -18.17 6.50 -7.41
CA THR A 509 -17.07 5.55 -7.26
C THR A 509 -15.83 6.08 -7.95
N ASP A 510 -14.65 5.54 -7.62
CA ASP A 510 -13.42 5.82 -8.36
C ASP A 510 -13.42 5.11 -9.73
N CYS A 511 -12.58 5.59 -10.62
CA CYS A 511 -12.28 4.94 -11.89
C CYS A 511 -10.87 4.33 -11.80
N GLY A 512 -10.76 3.26 -11.01
CA GLY A 512 -9.52 2.55 -10.72
C GLY A 512 -9.25 1.40 -11.70
N ALA A 513 -8.94 0.22 -11.14
CA ALA A 513 -8.67 -0.98 -11.92
C ALA A 513 -9.83 -1.33 -12.86
N GLY A 514 -9.52 -1.64 -14.13
CA GLY A 514 -10.51 -1.88 -15.17
C GLY A 514 -11.20 -0.63 -15.74
N GLY A 515 -10.85 0.57 -15.25
CA GLY A 515 -11.31 1.84 -15.81
C GLY A 515 -12.83 2.04 -15.73
N PHE A 516 -13.42 2.58 -16.80
CA PHE A 516 -14.86 2.77 -16.86
C PHE A 516 -15.65 1.44 -16.82
N SER A 517 -15.03 0.33 -17.24
CA SER A 517 -15.70 -0.99 -17.22
C SER A 517 -16.05 -1.43 -15.80
N SER A 518 -15.16 -1.23 -14.83
CA SER A 518 -15.43 -1.50 -13.42
C SER A 518 -16.34 -0.43 -12.82
N ALA A 519 -16.01 0.85 -12.95
CA ALA A 519 -16.75 1.93 -12.32
C ALA A 519 -18.24 1.97 -12.74
N VAL A 520 -18.52 1.93 -14.04
CA VAL A 520 -19.89 1.92 -14.57
C VAL A 520 -20.56 0.56 -14.38
N GLY A 521 -19.78 -0.53 -14.51
CA GLY A 521 -20.26 -1.90 -14.32
C GLY A 521 -20.78 -2.13 -12.91
N GLU A 522 -20.02 -1.77 -11.89
CA GLU A 522 -20.41 -1.90 -10.48
C GLU A 522 -21.63 -1.04 -10.14
N MET A 523 -21.61 0.24 -10.52
CA MET A 523 -22.75 1.13 -10.26
C MET A 523 -24.01 0.68 -11.02
N GLY A 524 -23.86 0.14 -12.22
CA GLY A 524 -24.93 -0.34 -13.08
C GLY A 524 -25.41 -1.77 -12.80
N GLU A 525 -24.76 -2.52 -11.88
CA GLU A 525 -25.00 -3.96 -11.67
C GLU A 525 -26.48 -4.34 -11.64
N LYS A 526 -27.31 -3.59 -10.91
CA LYS A 526 -28.74 -3.88 -10.72
C LYS A 526 -29.66 -3.17 -11.70
N ILE A 527 -29.20 -2.09 -12.32
CA ILE A 527 -30.06 -1.19 -13.09
C ILE A 527 -29.63 -1.05 -14.55
N GLY A 528 -28.47 -1.56 -14.94
CA GLY A 528 -27.92 -1.42 -16.29
C GLY A 528 -27.43 -0.02 -16.62
N ALA A 529 -26.76 0.11 -17.75
CA ALA A 529 -26.19 1.37 -18.21
C ALA A 529 -26.16 1.44 -19.75
N ASN A 530 -26.26 2.65 -20.29
CA ASN A 530 -26.04 2.96 -21.71
C ASN A 530 -24.95 4.02 -21.83
N VAL A 531 -23.81 3.66 -22.42
CA VAL A 531 -22.58 4.46 -22.43
C VAL A 531 -22.23 4.89 -23.85
N GLN A 532 -21.78 6.14 -23.99
CA GLN A 532 -21.26 6.76 -25.22
C GLN A 532 -19.77 7.03 -25.07
N LEU A 533 -18.92 6.12 -25.56
CA LEU A 533 -17.46 6.14 -25.34
C LEU A 533 -16.74 7.29 -26.04
N ASP A 534 -17.27 7.75 -27.19
CA ASP A 534 -16.73 8.88 -27.94
C ASP A 534 -16.90 10.24 -27.24
N GLN A 535 -17.69 10.29 -26.15
CA GLN A 535 -17.82 11.48 -25.33
C GLN A 535 -16.66 11.63 -24.31
N ALA A 536 -15.92 10.56 -24.04
CA ALA A 536 -14.82 10.60 -23.09
C ALA A 536 -13.69 11.55 -23.58
N PRO A 537 -13.25 12.52 -22.77
CA PRO A 537 -12.15 13.41 -23.15
C PRO A 537 -10.83 12.61 -23.17
N LEU A 538 -10.08 12.77 -24.25
CA LEU A 538 -8.84 12.05 -24.49
C LEU A 538 -7.60 12.94 -24.22
N LYS A 539 -6.51 12.34 -23.71
CA LYS A 539 -5.20 12.98 -23.57
C LYS A 539 -4.56 13.28 -24.93
N TYR A 540 -4.80 12.38 -25.91
CA TYR A 540 -4.31 12.45 -27.28
C TYR A 540 -5.17 11.57 -28.19
N ASP A 541 -5.13 11.81 -29.49
CA ASP A 541 -5.87 11.05 -30.49
C ASP A 541 -5.31 9.62 -30.63
N GLY A 542 -6.14 8.71 -31.16
CA GLY A 542 -5.73 7.38 -31.55
C GLY A 542 -6.09 6.23 -30.62
N LEU A 543 -6.83 6.50 -29.52
CA LEU A 543 -7.39 5.44 -28.67
C LEU A 543 -8.57 4.75 -29.37
N SER A 544 -8.61 3.42 -29.31
CA SER A 544 -9.77 2.63 -29.71
C SER A 544 -10.89 2.73 -28.66
N TYR A 545 -12.12 2.37 -29.03
CA TYR A 545 -13.25 2.33 -28.11
C TYR A 545 -13.01 1.36 -26.94
N THR A 546 -12.28 0.26 -27.17
CA THR A 546 -11.90 -0.69 -26.13
C THR A 546 -10.88 -0.09 -25.17
N GLU A 547 -9.81 0.57 -25.68
CA GLU A 547 -8.83 1.27 -24.85
C GLU A 547 -9.47 2.38 -24.01
N ILE A 548 -10.46 3.11 -24.55
CA ILE A 548 -11.20 4.14 -23.79
C ILE A 548 -11.95 3.51 -22.62
N TRP A 549 -12.55 2.34 -22.82
CA TRP A 549 -13.39 1.66 -21.85
C TRP A 549 -12.60 1.06 -20.68
N ILE A 550 -11.44 0.42 -20.96
CA ILE A 550 -10.63 -0.27 -19.96
C ILE A 550 -9.44 0.54 -19.45
N SER A 551 -9.22 1.74 -19.97
CA SER A 551 -8.13 2.62 -19.49
C SER A 551 -8.27 2.89 -18.00
N GLU A 552 -7.19 2.74 -17.27
CA GLU A 552 -7.07 3.07 -15.84
C GLU A 552 -6.42 4.44 -15.64
N ALA A 553 -6.58 5.38 -16.59
CA ALA A 553 -6.04 6.74 -16.43
C ALA A 553 -6.48 7.31 -15.08
N GLN A 554 -5.50 7.84 -14.35
CA GLN A 554 -5.68 8.32 -12.99
C GLN A 554 -6.57 9.58 -12.92
N GLU A 555 -6.90 10.03 -11.70
CA GLU A 555 -7.64 11.25 -11.36
C GLU A 555 -9.11 11.27 -11.81
N ARG A 556 -9.66 10.15 -12.26
CA ARG A 556 -11.07 10.09 -12.72
C ARG A 556 -11.97 9.53 -11.63
N MET A 557 -13.15 10.15 -11.49
CA MET A 557 -14.25 9.69 -10.66
C MET A 557 -15.50 9.57 -11.50
N VAL A 558 -16.34 8.57 -11.22
CA VAL A 558 -17.65 8.37 -11.89
C VAL A 558 -18.76 8.62 -10.89
N LEU A 559 -19.71 9.47 -11.28
CA LEU A 559 -20.86 9.87 -10.48
C LEU A 559 -22.17 9.50 -11.17
N SER A 560 -23.18 9.11 -10.39
CA SER A 560 -24.57 9.01 -10.79
C SER A 560 -25.26 10.32 -10.45
N VAL A 561 -25.66 11.10 -11.48
CA VAL A 561 -26.16 12.47 -11.30
C VAL A 561 -27.55 12.61 -11.89
N PRO A 562 -28.57 13.02 -11.09
CA PRO A 562 -29.87 13.38 -11.64
C PRO A 562 -29.76 14.42 -12.76
N ALA A 563 -30.49 14.23 -13.85
CA ALA A 563 -30.36 15.09 -15.04
C ALA A 563 -30.52 16.59 -14.72
N ASP A 564 -31.38 16.93 -13.77
CA ASP A 564 -31.64 18.31 -13.34
C ASP A 564 -30.48 18.94 -12.56
N ASN A 565 -29.56 18.13 -12.01
CA ASN A 565 -28.42 18.58 -11.23
C ASN A 565 -27.15 18.80 -12.07
N VAL A 566 -27.11 18.30 -13.31
CA VAL A 566 -25.91 18.34 -14.16
C VAL A 566 -25.38 19.76 -14.37
N GLU A 567 -26.28 20.72 -14.64
CA GLU A 567 -25.87 22.13 -14.85
C GLU A 567 -25.29 22.75 -13.58
N ALA A 568 -25.84 22.41 -12.40
CA ALA A 568 -25.31 22.89 -11.12
C ALA A 568 -23.92 22.31 -10.83
N LEU A 569 -23.75 21.02 -11.10
CA LEU A 569 -22.46 20.32 -10.97
C LEU A 569 -21.41 20.92 -11.95
N GLN A 570 -21.78 21.20 -13.19
CA GLN A 570 -20.89 21.82 -14.18
C GLN A 570 -20.35 23.15 -13.68
N LYS A 571 -21.21 24.01 -13.08
CA LYS A 571 -20.76 25.32 -12.54
C LYS A 571 -19.74 25.17 -11.41
N ILE A 572 -19.87 24.16 -10.55
CA ILE A 572 -18.88 23.84 -9.53
C ILE A 572 -17.58 23.35 -10.18
N CYS A 573 -17.67 22.43 -11.13
CA CYS A 573 -16.51 21.93 -11.85
C CYS A 573 -15.74 23.06 -12.57
N ASP A 574 -16.45 23.98 -13.23
CA ASP A 574 -15.86 25.14 -13.89
C ASP A 574 -15.13 26.05 -12.87
N ALA A 575 -15.69 26.24 -11.68
CA ALA A 575 -15.08 27.05 -10.62
C ALA A 575 -13.79 26.43 -10.06
N HIS A 576 -13.68 25.11 -10.07
CA HIS A 576 -12.49 24.35 -9.64
C HIS A 576 -11.55 23.97 -10.79
N ASP A 577 -11.83 24.39 -12.03
CA ASP A 577 -11.08 23.99 -13.22
C ASP A 577 -10.99 22.44 -13.35
N VAL A 578 -12.15 21.78 -13.22
CA VAL A 578 -12.33 20.33 -13.34
C VAL A 578 -13.14 20.02 -14.60
N GLU A 579 -12.61 19.13 -15.44
CA GLU A 579 -13.30 18.68 -16.64
C GLU A 579 -14.44 17.74 -16.26
N LEU A 580 -15.65 18.00 -16.79
CA LEU A 580 -16.84 17.17 -16.62
C LEU A 580 -17.26 16.57 -17.97
N CYS A 581 -17.55 15.28 -17.97
CA CYS A 581 -18.01 14.56 -19.15
C CYS A 581 -19.27 13.74 -18.85
N ASN A 582 -20.30 13.85 -19.69
CA ASN A 582 -21.49 13.01 -19.62
C ASN A 582 -21.31 11.82 -20.56
N LEU A 583 -21.06 10.64 -19.99
CA LEU A 583 -20.83 9.39 -20.71
C LEU A 583 -22.13 8.66 -21.07
N GLY A 584 -23.30 9.09 -20.56
CA GLY A 584 -24.54 8.37 -20.82
C GLY A 584 -25.51 8.34 -19.66
N GLN A 585 -26.19 7.23 -19.47
CA GLN A 585 -27.31 7.12 -18.53
C GLN A 585 -27.33 5.74 -17.83
N PHE A 586 -27.59 5.73 -16.53
CA PHE A 586 -27.97 4.53 -15.78
C PHE A 586 -29.46 4.21 -15.95
N GLY A 587 -29.84 2.96 -15.74
CA GLY A 587 -31.21 2.51 -15.83
C GLY A 587 -31.55 1.99 -17.22
N TRP A 588 -30.81 1.01 -17.75
CA TRP A 588 -31.02 0.42 -19.06
C TRP A 588 -31.37 -1.07 -18.97
N GLY A 589 -32.53 -1.44 -19.49
CA GLY A 589 -32.95 -2.83 -19.53
C GLY A 589 -32.86 -3.44 -20.92
N SER A 590 -33.06 -4.77 -21.02
CA SER A 590 -33.08 -5.50 -22.30
C SER A 590 -34.14 -5.03 -23.27
N GLU A 591 -35.20 -4.35 -22.80
CA GLU A 591 -36.28 -3.77 -23.60
C GLU A 591 -36.06 -2.26 -23.89
N GLY A 592 -34.89 -1.72 -23.62
CA GLY A 592 -34.47 -0.35 -23.88
C GLY A 592 -34.55 0.63 -22.71
N ASP A 593 -34.60 1.93 -23.04
CA ASP A 593 -34.57 3.03 -22.05
C ASP A 593 -35.78 3.00 -21.10
N GLN A 594 -35.49 3.37 -19.85
CA GLN A 594 -36.50 3.46 -18.81
C GLN A 594 -36.51 4.85 -18.19
N HIS A 595 -37.32 5.70 -18.72
CA HIS A 595 -37.70 6.93 -18.04
C HIS A 595 -38.60 6.57 -16.85
N HIS A 596 -38.26 6.99 -15.65
CA HIS A 596 -39.05 6.94 -14.41
C HIS A 596 -39.10 5.61 -13.63
N GLY A 597 -37.96 5.18 -13.10
CA GLY A 597 -37.93 4.46 -11.79
C GLY A 597 -37.95 2.94 -11.82
N GLN A 598 -38.20 2.27 -12.95
CA GLN A 598 -38.10 0.80 -13.05
C GLN A 598 -37.52 0.39 -14.41
N ILE A 599 -36.52 -0.50 -14.40
CA ILE A 599 -36.01 -1.11 -15.62
C ILE A 599 -37.00 -2.12 -16.18
N LYS A 600 -37.13 -2.21 -17.52
CA LYS A 600 -37.89 -3.24 -18.21
C LYS A 600 -37.01 -4.32 -18.75
N GLY A 601 -37.34 -5.56 -18.41
CA GLY A 601 -36.50 -6.70 -18.71
C GLY A 601 -35.28 -6.79 -17.81
N GLU A 602 -34.23 -7.45 -18.27
CA GLU A 602 -32.98 -7.68 -17.56
C GLU A 602 -32.07 -6.44 -17.62
N ALA A 603 -31.42 -6.09 -16.50
CA ALA A 603 -30.41 -5.03 -16.47
C ALA A 603 -29.31 -5.30 -17.50
N THR A 604 -29.05 -4.34 -18.38
CA THR A 604 -28.18 -4.51 -19.54
C THR A 604 -27.16 -3.39 -19.63
N LEU A 605 -25.91 -3.73 -19.89
CA LEU A 605 -24.88 -2.80 -20.28
C LEU A 605 -24.87 -2.66 -21.81
N VAL A 606 -25.02 -1.45 -22.29
CA VAL A 606 -24.92 -1.11 -23.71
C VAL A 606 -23.77 -0.12 -23.89
N LEU A 607 -22.86 -0.46 -24.80
CA LEU A 607 -21.71 0.35 -25.14
C LEU A 607 -21.80 0.83 -26.58
N ASN A 608 -21.66 2.14 -26.77
CA ASN A 608 -21.71 2.77 -28.09
C ASN A 608 -20.41 3.57 -28.34
N TYR A 609 -20.05 3.61 -29.63
CA TYR A 609 -18.98 4.48 -30.12
C TYR A 609 -19.47 5.18 -31.38
N HIS A 610 -19.65 6.49 -31.37
CA HIS A 610 -20.40 7.25 -32.33
C HIS A 610 -21.81 6.63 -32.52
N ASP A 611 -22.25 6.38 -33.75
CA ASP A 611 -23.55 5.81 -34.06
C ASP A 611 -23.57 4.27 -34.02
N ASN A 612 -22.53 3.60 -33.53
CA ASN A 612 -22.42 2.15 -33.53
C ASN A 612 -22.53 1.58 -32.12
N GLU A 613 -23.36 0.56 -31.93
CA GLU A 613 -23.35 -0.28 -30.75
C GLU A 613 -22.14 -1.23 -30.86
N VAL A 614 -21.20 -1.13 -29.91
CA VAL A 614 -19.96 -1.90 -29.89
C VAL A 614 -19.96 -3.02 -28.85
N GLY A 615 -20.89 -3.00 -27.89
CA GLY A 615 -21.09 -4.07 -26.92
C GLY A 615 -22.48 -4.04 -26.30
N ARG A 616 -23.00 -5.25 -25.98
CA ARG A 616 -24.27 -5.44 -25.27
C ARG A 616 -24.21 -6.69 -24.40
N MET A 617 -24.30 -6.53 -23.08
CA MET A 617 -24.17 -7.63 -22.12
C MET A 617 -25.25 -7.56 -21.04
N ALA A 618 -25.78 -8.72 -20.64
CA ALA A 618 -26.61 -8.82 -19.45
C ALA A 618 -25.76 -8.62 -18.20
N MET A 619 -26.14 -7.70 -17.32
CA MET A 619 -25.38 -7.41 -16.09
C MET A 619 -25.29 -8.65 -15.18
N HIS A 620 -26.30 -9.48 -15.14
CA HIS A 620 -26.25 -10.75 -14.42
C HIS A 620 -25.11 -11.65 -14.88
N PHE A 621 -24.88 -11.77 -16.20
CA PHE A 621 -23.76 -12.58 -16.69
C PHE A 621 -22.40 -11.92 -16.37
N VAL A 622 -22.30 -10.61 -16.47
CA VAL A 622 -21.07 -9.88 -16.15
C VAL A 622 -20.65 -10.11 -14.69
N HIS A 623 -21.59 -10.08 -13.74
CA HIS A 623 -21.27 -10.14 -12.30
C HIS A 623 -21.40 -11.54 -11.69
N GLU A 624 -22.29 -12.39 -12.17
CA GLU A 624 -22.58 -13.70 -11.60
C GLU A 624 -22.22 -14.88 -12.53
N GLY A 625 -21.78 -14.60 -13.77
CA GLY A 625 -21.41 -15.63 -14.75
C GLY A 625 -20.09 -16.34 -14.48
N ILE A 626 -19.26 -15.83 -13.59
CA ILE A 626 -17.94 -16.38 -13.25
C ILE A 626 -18.08 -17.75 -12.56
N PRO A 627 -17.42 -18.82 -13.06
CA PRO A 627 -17.43 -20.11 -12.40
C PRO A 627 -16.63 -20.08 -11.07
N THR A 628 -17.17 -20.73 -10.06
CA THR A 628 -16.53 -20.86 -8.72
C THR A 628 -16.07 -22.30 -8.48
N PRO A 629 -14.89 -22.71 -8.92
CA PRO A 629 -14.38 -24.06 -8.72
C PRO A 629 -14.05 -24.32 -7.24
N VAL A 630 -14.11 -25.60 -6.84
CA VAL A 630 -13.54 -26.04 -5.57
C VAL A 630 -12.01 -26.14 -5.72
N ARG A 631 -11.27 -25.43 -4.88
CA ARG A 631 -9.79 -25.45 -4.90
C ARG A 631 -9.24 -26.43 -3.87
N GLU A 632 -8.25 -27.21 -4.27
CA GLU A 632 -7.51 -28.11 -3.39
C GLU A 632 -6.48 -27.36 -2.56
N ALA A 633 -6.53 -27.53 -1.25
CA ALA A 633 -5.56 -26.96 -0.30
C ALA A 633 -4.90 -28.07 0.52
N LYS A 634 -3.61 -27.92 0.79
CA LYS A 634 -2.85 -28.86 1.60
C LYS A 634 -1.97 -28.17 2.62
N TRP A 635 -2.06 -28.55 3.88
CA TRP A 635 -1.16 -28.09 4.92
C TRP A 635 -0.36 -29.22 5.53
N ASP A 636 0.97 -29.10 5.47
CA ASP A 636 1.92 -30.00 6.11
C ASP A 636 2.71 -29.21 7.16
N ALA A 637 2.59 -29.56 8.44
CA ALA A 637 3.38 -28.95 9.49
C ALA A 637 4.87 -29.29 9.31
N VAL A 638 5.74 -28.30 9.32
CA VAL A 638 7.18 -28.46 9.18
C VAL A 638 7.86 -28.24 10.53
N PRO A 639 8.68 -29.19 11.03
CA PRO A 639 9.44 -28.95 12.24
C PRO A 639 10.50 -27.83 12.01
N PRO A 640 10.78 -26.99 13.02
CA PRO A 640 11.79 -25.96 12.91
C PRO A 640 13.18 -26.55 12.68
N ALA A 641 13.93 -25.96 11.74
CA ALA A 641 15.31 -26.31 11.45
C ALA A 641 16.18 -25.07 11.53
N ALA A 642 17.03 -25.01 12.57
CA ALA A 642 18.01 -23.92 12.65
C ALA A 642 19.15 -24.13 11.68
N VAL A 643 19.44 -23.09 10.90
CA VAL A 643 20.64 -23.02 10.07
C VAL A 643 21.71 -22.30 10.88
N ALA A 644 22.86 -22.95 11.14
CA ALA A 644 23.99 -22.31 11.79
C ALA A 644 24.53 -21.17 10.92
N LYS A 645 24.71 -19.98 11.52
CA LYS A 645 25.23 -18.79 10.83
C LYS A 645 26.73 -18.65 11.04
N ALA A 646 27.48 -18.48 9.94
CA ALA A 646 28.93 -18.30 9.97
C ALA A 646 29.33 -16.99 10.67
N ASP A 647 28.55 -15.93 10.49
CA ASP A 647 28.81 -14.57 11.00
C ASP A 647 27.96 -14.21 12.23
N ALA A 648 27.52 -15.23 12.99
CA ALA A 648 26.68 -15.01 14.16
C ALA A 648 27.37 -14.13 15.23
N ALA A 649 26.60 -13.24 15.84
CA ALA A 649 27.05 -12.38 16.93
C ALA A 649 27.60 -13.22 18.10
N LYS A 650 28.68 -12.79 18.70
CA LYS A 650 29.45 -13.55 19.71
C LYS A 650 28.99 -13.30 21.13
N SER A 651 28.31 -12.19 21.39
CA SER A 651 27.84 -11.78 22.71
C SER A 651 26.45 -11.17 22.63
N LEU A 652 25.78 -11.01 23.78
CA LEU A 652 24.46 -10.32 23.85
C LEU A 652 24.59 -8.84 23.42
N GLY A 653 25.72 -8.20 23.71
CA GLY A 653 26.00 -6.82 23.29
C GLY A 653 26.18 -6.71 21.75
N ASP A 654 26.93 -7.67 21.17
CA ASP A 654 27.08 -7.72 19.70
C ASP A 654 25.71 -7.98 19.03
N SER A 655 24.88 -8.87 19.60
CA SER A 655 23.53 -9.13 19.09
C SER A 655 22.66 -7.88 19.14
N LEU A 656 22.67 -7.15 20.27
CA LEU A 656 21.90 -5.90 20.41
C LEU A 656 22.34 -4.86 19.37
N SER A 657 23.67 -4.65 19.22
CA SER A 657 24.18 -3.71 18.24
C SER A 657 23.85 -4.11 16.80
N ALA A 658 23.95 -5.41 16.50
CA ALA A 658 23.58 -5.93 15.16
C ALA A 658 22.08 -5.77 14.87
N LEU A 659 21.21 -5.98 15.86
CA LEU A 659 19.76 -5.75 15.74
C LEU A 659 19.46 -4.27 15.53
N MET A 660 20.03 -3.36 16.34
CA MET A 660 19.83 -1.91 16.18
C MET A 660 20.23 -1.42 14.79
N GLY A 661 21.27 -2.02 14.19
CA GLY A 661 21.72 -1.71 12.83
C GLY A 661 21.04 -2.52 11.72
N HIS A 662 20.17 -3.47 12.04
CA HIS A 662 19.48 -4.27 11.03
C HIS A 662 18.44 -3.42 10.28
N PRO A 663 18.35 -3.48 8.93
CA PRO A 663 17.43 -2.64 8.15
C PRO A 663 15.95 -2.70 8.60
N ASN A 664 15.46 -3.86 9.05
CA ASN A 664 14.08 -4.00 9.56
C ASN A 664 13.84 -3.15 10.82
N ILE A 665 14.85 -3.01 11.68
CA ILE A 665 14.78 -2.32 12.98
C ILE A 665 15.29 -0.89 12.90
N ALA A 666 16.37 -0.64 12.14
CA ALA A 666 17.00 0.67 12.01
C ALA A 666 16.02 1.78 11.62
N SER A 667 16.35 3.01 11.97
CA SER A 667 15.50 4.18 11.75
C SER A 667 15.05 4.35 10.32
N LYS A 668 13.79 4.67 10.16
CA LYS A 668 13.16 5.04 8.88
C LYS A 668 13.09 6.57 8.70
N HIS A 669 13.87 7.34 9.47
CA HIS A 669 13.82 8.81 9.47
C HIS A 669 14.01 9.43 8.07
N TRP A 670 14.87 8.85 7.23
CA TRP A 670 15.06 9.29 5.84
C TRP A 670 13.75 9.23 5.03
N ILE A 671 12.93 8.19 5.21
CA ILE A 671 11.61 8.05 4.58
C ILE A 671 10.65 9.07 5.20
N ILE A 672 10.49 9.04 6.51
CA ILE A 672 9.51 9.81 7.28
C ILE A 672 9.65 11.31 7.02
N ARG A 673 10.89 11.84 6.97
CA ARG A 673 11.17 13.27 6.79
C ARG A 673 10.90 13.79 5.37
N GLN A 674 10.58 12.93 4.41
CA GLN A 674 10.15 13.31 3.08
C GLN A 674 8.65 13.53 2.98
N TYR A 675 7.87 13.00 3.94
CA TYR A 675 6.42 13.09 3.96
C TYR A 675 5.95 14.24 4.83
N ASP A 676 4.93 14.96 4.34
CA ASP A 676 4.18 15.88 5.18
C ASP A 676 3.33 15.06 6.15
N HIS A 677 3.64 15.10 7.42
CA HIS A 677 2.90 14.36 8.45
C HIS A 677 2.16 15.27 9.44
N GLU A 678 2.12 16.59 9.19
CA GLU A 678 1.44 17.59 10.01
C GLU A 678 0.45 18.46 9.23
N VAL A 679 0.40 18.35 7.90
CA VAL A 679 -0.55 19.07 7.06
C VAL A 679 -1.98 18.74 7.48
N GLN A 680 -2.92 19.67 7.35
CA GLN A 680 -4.28 19.68 7.91
C GLN A 680 -4.35 19.95 9.44
N GLY A 681 -3.21 19.99 10.18
CA GLY A 681 -3.15 20.38 11.59
C GLY A 681 -3.74 19.38 12.58
N GLY A 682 -4.03 18.15 12.15
CA GLY A 682 -4.67 17.12 12.98
C GLY A 682 -3.73 16.20 13.73
N SER A 683 -2.42 16.22 13.45
CA SER A 683 -1.44 15.28 14.04
C SER A 683 -1.22 15.54 15.54
N VAL A 684 -1.36 14.50 16.35
CA VAL A 684 -1.19 14.52 17.81
C VAL A 684 0.03 13.69 18.21
N VAL A 685 0.09 12.41 17.81
CA VAL A 685 1.29 11.58 17.90
C VAL A 685 1.86 11.41 16.51
N LYS A 686 3.10 11.87 16.32
CA LYS A 686 3.81 11.86 15.05
C LYS A 686 4.60 10.57 14.85
N PRO A 687 5.06 10.26 13.64
CA PRO A 687 5.85 9.06 13.36
C PRO A 687 7.19 9.00 14.11
N LEU A 688 7.75 10.17 14.45
CA LEU A 688 8.96 10.28 15.27
C LEU A 688 8.65 11.05 16.54
N VAL A 689 9.11 10.50 17.69
CA VAL A 689 8.82 10.99 19.03
C VAL A 689 10.08 11.24 19.84
N GLY A 690 9.92 11.72 21.06
CA GLY A 690 11.00 12.07 21.98
C GLY A 690 11.53 13.50 21.81
N PRO A 691 12.42 13.97 22.70
CA PRO A 691 12.95 15.35 22.72
C PRO A 691 13.68 15.76 21.42
N GLN A 692 14.29 14.82 20.70
CA GLN A 692 14.96 15.06 19.43
C GLN A 692 14.08 14.78 18.22
N GLN A 693 12.85 14.24 18.43
CA GLN A 693 11.93 13.81 17.36
C GLN A 693 12.63 12.85 16.37
N ASP A 694 13.32 11.87 16.89
CA ASP A 694 14.03 10.84 16.13
C ASP A 694 13.83 9.42 16.66
N GLY A 695 13.15 9.24 17.80
CA GLY A 695 12.70 7.93 18.29
C GLY A 695 11.50 7.38 17.49
N PRO A 696 11.33 6.07 17.38
CA PRO A 696 10.18 5.46 16.69
C PRO A 696 8.88 5.71 17.47
N SER A 697 7.73 5.51 16.81
CA SER A 697 6.41 5.58 17.42
C SER A 697 5.64 4.29 17.14
N ASP A 698 4.94 3.76 18.14
CA ASP A 698 4.11 2.55 17.98
C ASP A 698 2.96 2.78 16.99
N ALA A 699 2.34 3.95 17.06
CA ALA A 699 1.23 4.33 16.21
C ALA A 699 1.17 5.86 16.05
N ALA A 700 0.49 6.32 15.00
CA ALA A 700 0.13 7.73 14.87
C ALA A 700 -1.22 8.00 15.52
N VAL A 701 -1.42 9.21 16.03
CA VAL A 701 -2.73 9.70 16.50
C VAL A 701 -3.06 10.99 15.78
N ILE A 702 -4.25 11.04 15.18
CA ILE A 702 -4.78 12.22 14.49
C ILE A 702 -6.12 12.66 15.08
N ARG A 703 -6.44 13.94 14.93
CA ARG A 703 -7.73 14.54 15.22
C ARG A 703 -8.48 14.83 13.93
N PRO A 704 -9.45 14.02 13.50
CA PRO A 704 -10.21 14.25 12.28
C PRO A 704 -10.99 15.58 12.27
N LYS A 705 -11.41 16.02 13.45
CA LYS A 705 -12.16 17.28 13.70
C LYS A 705 -11.39 18.14 14.68
N LEU A 706 -10.85 19.28 14.22
CA LEU A 706 -10.06 20.17 15.07
C LEU A 706 -10.86 20.79 16.22
N SER A 707 -12.17 20.80 16.13
CA SER A 707 -13.11 21.25 17.19
C SER A 707 -13.37 20.21 18.28
N SER A 708 -12.89 18.95 18.12
CA SER A 708 -13.11 17.83 19.05
C SER A 708 -11.77 17.33 19.62
N ASN A 709 -11.81 16.76 20.84
CA ASN A 709 -10.68 16.02 21.41
C ASN A 709 -10.70 14.53 21.05
N LYS A 710 -11.73 14.04 20.36
CA LYS A 710 -11.73 12.66 19.85
C LYS A 710 -10.66 12.49 18.76
N GLY A 711 -10.07 11.32 18.70
CA GLY A 711 -9.02 11.01 17.74
C GLY A 711 -9.11 9.61 17.17
N VAL A 712 -8.23 9.38 16.19
CA VAL A 712 -8.02 8.09 15.56
C VAL A 712 -6.55 7.73 15.72
N ALA A 713 -6.28 6.54 16.26
CA ALA A 713 -4.97 5.92 16.25
C ALA A 713 -4.83 5.03 15.01
N LEU A 714 -3.70 5.13 14.31
CA LEU A 714 -3.38 4.33 13.13
C LEU A 714 -2.11 3.52 13.40
N SER A 715 -2.20 2.21 13.24
CA SER A 715 -1.09 1.28 13.46
C SER A 715 -1.08 0.16 12.43
N VAL A 716 0.04 -0.55 12.35
CA VAL A 716 0.22 -1.73 11.49
C VAL A 716 0.85 -2.86 12.29
N GLY A 717 0.64 -4.10 11.82
CA GLY A 717 1.32 -5.29 12.30
C GLY A 717 1.78 -6.15 11.13
N LEU A 718 3.04 -6.61 11.15
CA LEU A 718 3.66 -7.36 10.07
C LEU A 718 4.72 -8.32 10.62
N GLN A 719 4.41 -9.61 10.66
CA GLN A 719 5.23 -10.65 11.29
C GLN A 719 5.66 -11.76 10.31
N THR A 720 6.11 -11.36 9.12
CA THR A 720 6.45 -12.25 7.99
C THR A 720 7.42 -13.38 8.38
N GLY A 721 8.44 -13.11 9.21
CA GLY A 721 9.41 -14.11 9.64
C GLY A 721 8.79 -15.32 10.38
N MET A 722 7.66 -15.13 11.06
CA MET A 722 6.93 -16.24 11.73
C MET A 722 6.19 -17.15 10.75
N GLY A 723 5.99 -16.72 9.49
CA GLY A 723 5.37 -17.50 8.43
C GLY A 723 6.36 -18.32 7.59
N GLU A 724 7.66 -18.10 7.75
CA GLU A 724 8.68 -18.76 6.93
C GLU A 724 8.83 -20.24 7.23
N LYS A 725 8.59 -21.10 6.22
CA LYS A 725 8.70 -22.56 6.35
C LYS A 725 10.09 -23.03 6.77
N THR A 726 11.14 -22.34 6.34
CA THR A 726 12.54 -22.65 6.69
C THR A 726 12.80 -22.50 8.19
N ALA A 727 12.08 -21.60 8.85
CA ALA A 727 12.11 -21.39 10.29
C ALA A 727 11.09 -22.29 11.05
N GLY A 728 10.40 -23.21 10.38
CA GLY A 728 9.28 -23.97 10.95
C GLY A 728 8.02 -23.11 11.13
N GLY A 729 7.90 -22.06 10.32
CA GLY A 729 6.84 -21.07 10.38
C GLY A 729 5.47 -21.61 9.96
N ASP A 730 4.45 -20.93 10.46
CA ASP A 730 3.05 -21.20 10.15
C ASP A 730 2.31 -19.88 9.95
N SER A 731 1.70 -19.70 8.79
CA SER A 731 0.93 -18.50 8.45
C SER A 731 -0.20 -18.21 9.46
N TYR A 732 -0.67 -19.22 10.18
CA TYR A 732 -1.64 -19.03 11.26
C TYR A 732 -1.04 -18.22 12.43
N TRP A 733 0.15 -18.60 12.93
CA TRP A 733 0.81 -17.87 14.01
C TRP A 733 1.33 -16.50 13.57
N MET A 734 1.82 -16.42 12.33
CA MET A 734 2.20 -15.14 11.70
C MET A 734 1.03 -14.15 11.71
N THR A 735 -0.15 -14.59 11.28
CA THR A 735 -1.36 -13.77 11.21
C THR A 735 -1.84 -13.34 12.59
N LEU A 736 -1.88 -14.25 13.56
CA LEU A 736 -2.26 -13.90 14.93
C LEU A 736 -1.28 -12.91 15.57
N ALA A 737 0.02 -13.08 15.31
CA ALA A 737 1.03 -12.14 15.80
C ALA A 737 0.90 -10.75 15.15
N ALA A 738 0.59 -10.68 13.85
CA ALA A 738 0.35 -9.41 13.16
C ALA A 738 -0.92 -8.69 13.67
N ILE A 739 -2.02 -9.41 13.95
CA ILE A 739 -3.21 -8.84 14.56
C ILE A 739 -2.90 -8.31 15.97
N ASP A 740 -2.23 -9.11 16.78
CA ASP A 740 -1.83 -8.73 18.14
C ASP A 740 -0.91 -7.50 18.13
N GLU A 741 0.07 -7.42 17.22
CA GLU A 741 0.98 -6.28 17.07
C GLU A 741 0.23 -5.00 16.67
N ALA A 742 -0.64 -5.06 15.66
CA ALA A 742 -1.44 -3.92 15.25
C ALA A 742 -2.30 -3.38 16.40
N VAL A 743 -2.92 -4.28 17.20
CA VAL A 743 -3.69 -3.89 18.38
C VAL A 743 -2.80 -3.33 19.48
N ARG A 744 -1.63 -3.96 19.75
CA ARG A 744 -0.68 -3.46 20.77
C ARG A 744 -0.22 -2.05 20.47
N ASN A 745 0.18 -1.81 19.23
CA ASN A 745 0.66 -0.51 18.77
C ASN A 745 -0.41 0.58 18.96
N ALA A 746 -1.65 0.33 18.56
CA ALA A 746 -2.77 1.25 18.78
C ALA A 746 -3.02 1.51 20.28
N VAL A 747 -2.94 0.46 21.10
CA VAL A 747 -3.16 0.56 22.56
C VAL A 747 -2.05 1.34 23.24
N CYS A 748 -0.78 1.19 22.84
CA CYS A 748 0.35 1.92 23.41
C CYS A 748 0.18 3.43 23.32
N VAL A 749 -0.45 3.94 22.25
CA VAL A 749 -0.73 5.36 22.11
C VAL A 749 -2.05 5.79 22.76
N GLY A 750 -2.87 4.86 23.24
CA GLY A 750 -4.09 5.13 24.04
C GLY A 750 -5.42 4.84 23.34
N ALA A 751 -5.44 4.07 22.24
CA ALA A 751 -6.69 3.62 21.63
C ALA A 751 -7.50 2.71 22.58
N ASP A 752 -8.81 2.78 22.50
CA ASP A 752 -9.71 1.85 23.18
C ASP A 752 -9.72 0.50 22.44
N PRO A 753 -9.25 -0.61 23.05
CA PRO A 753 -9.22 -1.90 22.38
C PRO A 753 -10.60 -2.46 22.04
N SER A 754 -11.68 -1.92 22.59
CA SER A 754 -13.05 -2.28 22.19
C SER A 754 -13.54 -1.57 20.95
N ARG A 755 -12.78 -0.60 20.44
CA ARG A 755 -13.12 0.23 19.28
C ARG A 755 -11.96 0.31 18.28
N ILE A 756 -11.35 -0.84 18.01
CA ILE A 756 -10.33 -1.01 16.95
C ILE A 756 -10.94 -1.81 15.81
N ALA A 757 -10.94 -1.24 14.60
CA ALA A 757 -11.22 -1.93 13.35
C ALA A 757 -9.91 -2.27 12.67
N ILE A 758 -9.88 -3.39 11.94
CA ILE A 758 -8.70 -3.87 11.23
C ILE A 758 -8.99 -4.15 9.76
N LEU A 759 -7.92 -4.15 8.96
CA LEU A 759 -7.91 -4.57 7.55
C LEU A 759 -6.84 -5.62 7.34
N ASP A 760 -7.11 -6.55 6.45
CA ASP A 760 -6.19 -7.55 5.95
C ASP A 760 -5.66 -7.18 4.56
N ASN A 761 -4.35 -7.30 4.36
CA ASN A 761 -3.72 -7.19 3.05
C ASN A 761 -2.86 -8.43 2.81
N PHE A 762 -3.45 -9.43 2.15
CA PHE A 762 -2.76 -10.67 1.80
C PHE A 762 -1.88 -10.47 0.58
N CYS A 763 -0.59 -10.77 0.71
CA CYS A 763 0.34 -10.90 -0.42
C CYS A 763 0.97 -12.28 -0.41
N TRP A 764 0.63 -13.08 -1.42
CA TRP A 764 1.08 -14.49 -1.55
C TRP A 764 1.69 -14.76 -2.91
N PRO A 765 2.55 -15.77 -3.01
CA PRO A 765 2.90 -16.37 -4.30
C PRO A 765 1.65 -16.95 -4.96
N ARG A 766 1.79 -17.39 -6.20
CA ARG A 766 0.69 -17.98 -6.96
C ARG A 766 0.08 -19.18 -6.24
N CYS A 767 -1.22 -19.16 -6.03
CA CYS A 767 -1.98 -20.12 -5.23
C CYS A 767 -2.48 -21.36 -6.00
N ASP A 768 -1.90 -21.68 -7.14
CA ASP A 768 -2.21 -22.93 -7.88
C ASP A 768 -1.57 -24.16 -7.22
N ASP A 769 -0.47 -24.00 -6.47
CA ASP A 769 0.09 -25.07 -5.64
C ASP A 769 -0.77 -25.27 -4.39
N PRO A 770 -1.35 -26.47 -4.17
CA PRO A 770 -2.16 -26.76 -3.00
C PRO A 770 -1.47 -26.46 -1.65
N LYS A 771 -0.14 -26.51 -1.57
CA LYS A 771 0.61 -26.22 -0.34
C LYS A 771 0.74 -24.72 -0.10
N ILE A 772 0.94 -23.94 -1.16
CA ILE A 772 0.93 -22.47 -1.07
C ILE A 772 -0.48 -22.00 -0.70
N PHE A 773 -1.50 -22.51 -1.39
CA PHE A 773 -2.89 -22.21 -1.08
C PHE A 773 -3.27 -22.67 0.34
N GLY A 774 -2.80 -23.81 0.80
CA GLY A 774 -3.00 -24.28 2.18
C GLY A 774 -2.44 -23.32 3.23
N SER A 775 -1.31 -22.63 2.93
CA SER A 775 -0.78 -21.59 3.82
C SER A 775 -1.66 -20.34 3.85
N LEU A 776 -2.29 -19.97 2.73
CA LEU A 776 -3.27 -18.87 2.67
C LEU A 776 -4.54 -19.23 3.46
N VAL A 777 -5.04 -20.47 3.33
CA VAL A 777 -6.18 -20.95 4.14
C VAL A 777 -5.85 -20.85 5.63
N ARG A 778 -4.66 -21.23 6.06
CA ARG A 778 -4.20 -21.12 7.45
C ARG A 778 -4.22 -19.66 7.94
N ALA A 779 -3.77 -18.71 7.14
CA ALA A 779 -3.80 -17.29 7.46
C ALA A 779 -5.25 -16.76 7.58
N ALA A 780 -6.14 -17.14 6.65
CA ALA A 780 -7.54 -16.76 6.70
C ALA A 780 -8.27 -17.31 7.94
N GLU A 781 -7.94 -18.56 8.35
CA GLU A 781 -8.44 -19.16 9.59
C GLU A 781 -8.00 -18.37 10.84
N ALA A 782 -6.75 -17.94 10.86
CA ALA A 782 -6.22 -17.11 11.95
C ALA A 782 -6.86 -15.72 12.01
N CYS A 783 -7.23 -15.14 10.86
CA CYS A 783 -8.01 -13.90 10.82
C CYS A 783 -9.33 -14.05 11.59
N TYR A 784 -10.05 -15.19 11.40
CA TYR A 784 -11.26 -15.45 12.17
C TYR A 784 -10.97 -15.52 13.66
N ASP A 785 -10.01 -16.35 14.09
CA ASP A 785 -9.72 -16.57 15.51
C ASP A 785 -9.20 -15.28 16.20
N GLY A 786 -8.30 -14.55 15.53
CA GLY A 786 -7.75 -13.29 16.03
C GLY A 786 -8.82 -12.22 16.18
N ALA A 787 -9.61 -11.98 15.13
CA ALA A 787 -10.69 -10.98 15.16
C ALA A 787 -11.72 -11.29 16.27
N MET A 788 -12.10 -12.55 16.42
CA MET A 788 -13.03 -12.97 17.49
C MET A 788 -12.44 -12.78 18.87
N ALA A 789 -11.17 -13.14 19.09
CA ALA A 789 -10.52 -13.04 20.39
C ALA A 789 -10.28 -11.59 20.82
N PHE A 790 -9.73 -10.77 19.93
CA PHE A 790 -9.45 -9.36 20.20
C PHE A 790 -10.70 -8.48 20.07
N ARG A 791 -11.80 -9.02 19.49
CA ARG A 791 -13.03 -8.30 19.18
C ARG A 791 -12.78 -7.12 18.23
N THR A 792 -11.94 -7.34 17.23
CA THR A 792 -11.54 -6.36 16.21
C THR A 792 -12.13 -6.75 14.86
N PRO A 793 -13.23 -6.12 14.40
CA PRO A 793 -13.84 -6.47 13.12
C PRO A 793 -12.94 -6.08 11.94
N PHE A 794 -12.85 -6.95 10.92
CA PHE A 794 -12.36 -6.58 9.61
C PHE A 794 -13.41 -5.74 8.89
N VAL A 795 -13.05 -4.52 8.49
CA VAL A 795 -14.02 -3.62 7.85
C VAL A 795 -13.80 -3.48 6.34
N SER A 796 -12.61 -3.78 5.88
CA SER A 796 -12.20 -3.88 4.49
C SER A 796 -11.01 -4.83 4.39
N GLY A 797 -10.57 -5.17 3.20
CA GLY A 797 -9.41 -6.02 2.95
C GLY A 797 -8.99 -6.00 1.49
N LYS A 798 -7.82 -6.58 1.21
CA LYS A 798 -7.28 -6.72 -0.14
C LYS A 798 -6.39 -7.96 -0.23
N ASP A 799 -6.35 -8.56 -1.41
CA ASP A 799 -5.42 -9.63 -1.74
C ASP A 799 -4.62 -9.35 -3.02
N SER A 800 -3.40 -9.87 -3.05
CA SER A 800 -2.50 -9.91 -4.21
C SER A 800 -1.85 -11.28 -4.22
N LEU A 801 -2.25 -12.15 -5.16
CA LEU A 801 -2.01 -13.60 -5.09
C LEU A 801 -1.20 -14.16 -6.26
N SER A 802 -0.25 -13.38 -6.80
CA SER A 802 0.66 -13.82 -7.88
C SER A 802 2.04 -13.19 -7.71
N ASN A 803 2.46 -12.95 -6.45
CA ASN A 803 3.70 -12.23 -6.18
C ASN A 803 4.90 -13.17 -6.28
N GLN A 804 5.44 -13.28 -7.48
CA GLN A 804 6.63 -14.06 -7.81
C GLN A 804 7.30 -13.50 -9.06
N PHE A 805 8.57 -13.82 -9.26
CA PHE A 805 9.37 -13.39 -10.40
C PHE A 805 10.14 -14.56 -10.98
N THR A 806 10.04 -14.77 -12.28
CA THR A 806 10.84 -15.78 -12.98
C THR A 806 11.98 -15.09 -13.73
N THR A 807 13.22 -15.48 -13.40
CA THR A 807 14.45 -14.94 -13.99
C THR A 807 14.66 -15.47 -15.39
N ASP A 808 15.55 -14.84 -16.18
CA ASP A 808 15.93 -15.24 -17.54
C ASP A 808 16.50 -16.65 -17.65
N ASP A 809 17.12 -17.16 -16.58
CA ASP A 809 17.61 -18.56 -16.48
C ASP A 809 16.53 -19.54 -15.97
N GLY A 810 15.30 -19.08 -15.80
CA GLY A 810 14.16 -19.91 -15.38
C GLY A 810 14.08 -20.18 -13.88
N LYS A 811 14.84 -19.48 -13.04
CA LYS A 811 14.74 -19.57 -11.58
C LYS A 811 13.52 -18.80 -11.10
N LEU A 812 12.67 -19.47 -10.32
CA LEU A 812 11.53 -18.84 -9.68
C LEU A 812 11.92 -18.25 -8.32
N ILE A 813 11.66 -16.95 -8.13
CA ILE A 813 11.74 -16.24 -6.85
C ILE A 813 10.30 -15.99 -6.38
N THR A 814 9.91 -16.54 -5.25
CA THR A 814 8.59 -16.34 -4.64
C THR A 814 8.74 -15.51 -3.38
N ILE A 815 7.89 -14.54 -3.19
CA ILE A 815 7.85 -13.79 -1.92
C ILE A 815 7.53 -14.72 -0.75
N PRO A 816 7.97 -14.42 0.47
CA PRO A 816 7.43 -15.10 1.64
C PRO A 816 5.94 -14.76 1.79
N PRO A 817 5.08 -15.67 2.27
CA PRO A 817 3.72 -15.33 2.67
C PRO A 817 3.72 -14.08 3.57
N THR A 818 3.03 -13.03 3.13
CA THR A 818 3.05 -11.73 3.80
C THR A 818 1.63 -11.25 4.04
N LEU A 819 1.30 -10.93 5.29
CA LEU A 819 0.02 -10.35 5.68
C LEU A 819 0.26 -9.09 6.49
N LEU A 820 -0.09 -7.95 5.90
CA LEU A 820 -0.13 -6.68 6.62
C LEU A 820 -1.51 -6.53 7.27
N ILE A 821 -1.54 -6.35 8.57
CA ILE A 821 -2.74 -5.93 9.32
C ILE A 821 -2.63 -4.44 9.60
N SER A 822 -3.59 -3.67 9.09
CA SER A 822 -3.71 -2.25 9.40
C SER A 822 -4.83 -2.06 10.42
N ALA A 823 -4.60 -1.27 11.47
CA ALA A 823 -5.57 -1.03 12.52
C ALA A 823 -5.92 0.46 12.65
N MET A 824 -7.20 0.72 12.85
CA MET A 824 -7.75 2.05 13.11
C MET A 824 -8.53 2.00 14.44
N GLY A 825 -7.97 2.63 15.47
CA GLY A 825 -8.53 2.67 16.82
C GLY A 825 -9.12 4.03 17.15
N ILE A 826 -10.32 4.07 17.76
CA ILE A 826 -10.95 5.32 18.19
C ILE A 826 -10.46 5.69 19.58
N MET A 827 -10.16 6.98 19.77
CA MET A 827 -9.80 7.57 21.06
C MET A 827 -10.83 8.62 21.47
N ASP A 828 -11.35 8.53 22.67
CA ASP A 828 -12.31 9.52 23.18
C ASP A 828 -11.64 10.85 23.55
N ASP A 829 -10.36 10.82 23.93
CA ASP A 829 -9.60 12.03 24.31
C ASP A 829 -8.11 11.88 23.94
N VAL A 830 -7.71 12.56 22.85
CA VAL A 830 -6.30 12.56 22.38
C VAL A 830 -5.31 13.19 23.37
N ARG A 831 -5.78 13.96 24.38
CA ARG A 831 -4.91 14.51 25.43
C ARG A 831 -4.34 13.43 26.34
N LYS A 832 -4.91 12.22 26.33
CA LYS A 832 -4.43 11.04 27.05
C LYS A 832 -3.43 10.22 26.24
N ALA A 833 -3.17 10.60 25.00
CA ALA A 833 -2.21 9.89 24.17
C ALA A 833 -0.83 9.79 24.86
N LYS A 834 -0.19 8.66 24.68
CA LYS A 834 1.17 8.37 25.17
C LYS A 834 2.11 8.19 23.99
N THR A 835 3.38 8.43 24.24
CA THR A 835 4.47 8.13 23.33
C THR A 835 5.47 7.22 24.04
N MET A 836 6.25 6.47 23.27
CA MET A 836 7.09 5.42 23.82
C MET A 836 8.37 5.90 24.48
N ASP A 837 8.83 7.12 24.22
CA ASP A 837 10.05 7.69 24.77
C ASP A 837 10.02 7.78 26.30
N ALA A 838 11.10 7.41 26.96
CA ALA A 838 11.25 7.51 28.40
C ALA A 838 11.21 8.98 28.87
N LYS A 839 10.48 9.28 29.94
CA LYS A 839 10.18 10.65 30.36
C LYS A 839 11.11 11.21 31.44
N ALA A 840 11.54 10.38 32.40
CA ALA A 840 12.40 10.89 33.46
C ALA A 840 13.24 9.80 34.16
N PRO A 841 14.45 10.16 34.66
CA PRO A 841 15.24 9.25 35.50
C PRO A 841 14.52 8.99 36.83
N GLY A 842 14.66 7.77 37.33
CA GLY A 842 13.98 7.29 38.53
C GLY A 842 12.61 6.72 38.33
N HIS A 843 12.01 6.83 37.15
CA HIS A 843 10.80 6.13 36.82
C HIS A 843 11.05 4.63 36.65
N VAL A 844 10.06 3.84 37.04
CA VAL A 844 10.10 2.38 37.07
C VAL A 844 9.67 1.83 35.71
N LEU A 845 10.38 0.81 35.24
CA LEU A 845 10.01 0.06 34.04
C LEU A 845 9.32 -1.23 34.44
N ILE A 846 8.10 -1.42 33.96
CA ILE A 846 7.27 -2.62 34.18
C ILE A 846 7.06 -3.34 32.85
N ALA A 847 7.36 -4.64 32.83
CA ALA A 847 6.93 -5.52 31.74
C ALA A 847 5.56 -6.11 32.05
N ILE A 848 4.64 -6.04 31.08
CA ILE A 848 3.29 -6.62 31.13
C ILE A 848 3.20 -7.73 30.07
N GLY A 849 2.62 -8.86 30.44
CA GLY A 849 2.56 -10.06 29.60
C GLY A 849 3.72 -11.01 29.88
N GLN A 850 3.53 -12.28 29.53
CA GLN A 850 4.47 -13.36 29.84
C GLN A 850 5.44 -13.59 28.68
N THR A 851 6.73 -13.72 28.95
CA THR A 851 7.75 -14.05 27.97
C THR A 851 7.85 -15.56 27.82
N ASP A 852 7.82 -16.06 26.60
CA ASP A 852 8.14 -17.44 26.21
C ASP A 852 9.57 -17.51 25.64
N SER A 853 10.18 -18.71 25.66
CA SER A 853 11.55 -18.95 25.20
C SER A 853 11.71 -19.08 23.69
N ALA A 854 10.61 -19.04 22.89
CA ALA A 854 10.61 -19.28 21.47
C ALA A 854 11.39 -18.20 20.69
N MET A 855 12.30 -18.64 19.80
CA MET A 855 13.21 -17.77 19.03
C MET A 855 13.09 -17.96 17.52
N GLY A 856 12.27 -18.92 17.05
CA GLY A 856 12.08 -19.19 15.62
C GLY A 856 11.40 -18.02 14.93
N GLY A 857 11.84 -17.67 13.71
CA GLY A 857 11.30 -16.57 12.93
C GLY A 857 11.61 -15.15 13.48
N SER A 858 12.36 -15.04 14.58
CA SER A 858 12.71 -13.75 15.20
C SER A 858 13.85 -13.02 14.48
N HIS A 859 13.91 -11.71 14.64
CA HIS A 859 15.03 -10.89 14.16
C HIS A 859 16.35 -11.27 14.83
N TYR A 860 16.32 -11.78 16.08
CA TYR A 860 17.49 -12.34 16.71
C TYR A 860 18.11 -13.49 15.89
N ALA A 861 17.28 -14.35 15.28
CA ALA A 861 17.76 -15.44 14.43
C ALA A 861 18.41 -14.93 13.12
N LEU A 862 18.16 -13.68 12.70
CA LEU A 862 18.82 -13.08 11.54
C LEU A 862 20.26 -12.63 11.84
N VAL A 863 20.61 -12.37 13.09
CA VAL A 863 21.93 -11.83 13.48
C VAL A 863 22.72 -12.77 14.39
N SER A 864 22.11 -13.76 15.01
CA SER A 864 22.71 -14.67 16.00
C SER A 864 22.38 -16.14 15.70
N ASP A 865 23.16 -17.07 16.28
CA ASP A 865 22.94 -18.50 16.16
C ASP A 865 21.94 -18.98 17.23
N ILE A 866 20.79 -19.48 16.76
CA ILE A 866 19.74 -20.03 17.63
C ILE A 866 19.77 -21.55 17.77
N ALA A 867 20.77 -22.24 17.19
CA ALA A 867 20.82 -23.71 17.19
C ALA A 867 20.80 -24.36 18.59
N LYS A 868 21.21 -23.61 19.61
CA LYS A 868 21.19 -24.01 21.02
C LYS A 868 20.05 -23.42 21.83
N LEU A 869 19.14 -22.66 21.22
CA LEU A 869 18.00 -21.99 21.82
C LEU A 869 16.71 -22.75 21.44
N ASN A 870 15.57 -22.28 21.97
CA ASN A 870 14.27 -22.79 21.56
C ASN A 870 13.92 -22.27 20.17
N GLN A 871 13.92 -23.13 19.17
CA GLN A 871 13.71 -22.81 17.76
C GLN A 871 12.24 -22.76 17.34
N GLN A 872 11.31 -22.98 18.27
CA GLN A 872 9.89 -22.88 17.97
C GLN A 872 9.48 -21.45 17.65
N ILE A 873 8.43 -21.28 16.84
CA ILE A 873 7.79 -20.01 16.56
C ILE A 873 7.04 -19.55 17.83
N PRO A 874 7.16 -18.27 18.22
CA PRO A 874 6.32 -17.70 19.28
C PRO A 874 4.84 -17.79 18.95
N LYS A 875 4.00 -18.02 19.94
CA LYS A 875 2.56 -18.18 19.76
C LYS A 875 1.79 -17.08 20.48
N THR A 876 0.82 -16.50 19.79
CA THR A 876 -0.10 -15.53 20.38
C THR A 876 -1.11 -16.25 21.28
N ASP A 877 -1.27 -15.80 22.52
CA ASP A 877 -2.28 -16.30 23.44
C ASP A 877 -3.57 -15.47 23.26
N LEU A 878 -4.60 -16.10 22.71
CA LEU A 878 -5.89 -15.47 22.39
C LEU A 878 -6.75 -15.09 23.62
N VAL A 879 -6.32 -15.45 24.83
CA VAL A 879 -6.95 -15.05 26.09
C VAL A 879 -6.12 -13.97 26.78
N ALA A 880 -4.82 -14.19 26.92
CA ALA A 880 -3.93 -13.24 27.58
C ALA A 880 -3.70 -11.97 26.76
N GLY A 881 -3.57 -12.07 25.43
CA GLY A 881 -3.34 -10.93 24.54
C GLY A 881 -4.40 -9.82 24.70
N PRO A 882 -5.69 -10.13 24.49
CA PRO A 882 -6.77 -9.16 24.69
C PRO A 882 -6.87 -8.65 26.13
N ALA A 883 -6.57 -9.48 27.12
CA ALA A 883 -6.59 -9.07 28.53
C ALA A 883 -5.47 -8.08 28.85
N ASN A 884 -4.26 -8.32 28.32
CA ASN A 884 -3.11 -7.40 28.47
C ASN A 884 -3.39 -6.06 27.78
N ALA A 885 -3.94 -6.07 26.57
CA ALA A 885 -4.33 -4.86 25.83
C ALA A 885 -5.33 -3.99 26.64
N LYS A 886 -6.39 -4.61 27.18
CA LYS A 886 -7.37 -3.93 28.05
C LYS A 886 -6.73 -3.35 29.31
N ALA A 887 -5.79 -4.08 29.92
CA ALA A 887 -5.10 -3.63 31.13
C ALA A 887 -4.23 -2.39 30.84
N VAL A 888 -3.44 -2.40 29.76
CA VAL A 888 -2.61 -1.25 29.36
C VAL A 888 -3.48 -0.04 28.99
N ALA A 889 -4.52 -0.22 28.20
CA ALA A 889 -5.48 0.85 27.87
C ALA A 889 -6.09 1.46 29.15
N SER A 890 -6.47 0.64 30.14
CA SER A 890 -6.99 1.11 31.41
C SER A 890 -5.95 1.90 32.24
N LEU A 891 -4.68 1.51 32.21
CA LEU A 891 -3.60 2.26 32.87
C LEU A 891 -3.42 3.65 32.23
N ILE A 892 -3.50 3.74 30.90
CA ILE A 892 -3.45 5.00 30.14
C ILE A 892 -4.66 5.89 30.48
N GLN A 893 -5.88 5.33 30.43
CA GLN A 893 -7.10 6.07 30.72
C GLN A 893 -7.15 6.63 32.15
N ASN A 894 -6.55 5.93 33.11
CA ASN A 894 -6.45 6.34 34.50
C ASN A 894 -5.23 7.23 34.80
N ASP A 895 -4.44 7.62 33.78
CA ASP A 895 -3.21 8.41 33.91
C ASP A 895 -2.16 7.82 34.87
N LEU A 896 -2.11 6.48 34.96
CA LEU A 896 -1.21 5.74 35.87
C LEU A 896 0.18 5.49 35.26
N ILE A 897 0.35 5.64 33.96
CA ILE A 897 1.61 5.47 33.24
C ILE A 897 1.93 6.72 32.41
N VAL A 898 3.21 6.95 32.12
CA VAL A 898 3.67 8.14 31.42
C VAL A 898 4.17 7.82 30.00
N SER A 899 4.64 6.60 29.76
CA SER A 899 4.92 6.08 28.43
C SER A 899 4.57 4.59 28.34
N ALA A 900 4.32 4.11 27.15
CA ALA A 900 4.07 2.72 26.83
C ALA A 900 4.72 2.38 25.49
N HIS A 901 5.24 1.16 25.35
CA HIS A 901 5.84 0.62 24.15
C HIS A 901 5.53 -0.87 24.03
N ASP A 902 5.32 -1.36 22.81
CA ASP A 902 5.14 -2.78 22.59
C ASP A 902 6.51 -3.52 22.61
N CYS A 903 6.49 -4.83 22.84
CA CYS A 903 7.65 -5.68 22.70
C CYS A 903 7.50 -6.52 21.43
N SER A 904 7.96 -6.00 20.30
CA SER A 904 7.93 -6.64 18.99
C SER A 904 9.32 -7.11 18.54
N ASP A 905 9.79 -6.61 17.43
CA ASP A 905 11.04 -6.97 16.78
C ASP A 905 12.25 -6.80 17.70
N GLY A 906 13.05 -7.84 17.85
CA GLY A 906 14.20 -7.86 18.77
C GLY A 906 13.86 -8.00 20.26
N GLY A 907 12.58 -8.08 20.62
CA GLY A 907 12.09 -8.42 21.96
C GLY A 907 12.27 -7.33 23.01
N LEU A 908 12.18 -7.72 24.29
CA LEU A 908 12.13 -6.82 25.45
C LEU A 908 13.34 -5.89 25.55
N LEU A 909 14.54 -6.41 25.28
CA LEU A 909 15.77 -5.60 25.44
C LEU A 909 15.84 -4.49 24.40
N LEU A 910 15.42 -4.79 23.18
CA LEU A 910 15.38 -3.79 22.11
C LEU A 910 14.34 -2.71 22.42
N ALA A 911 13.13 -3.09 22.79
CA ALA A 911 12.08 -2.15 23.17
C ALA A 911 12.53 -1.22 24.34
N ALA A 912 13.20 -1.76 25.36
CA ALA A 912 13.74 -0.95 26.45
C ALA A 912 14.87 0.00 25.99
N ALA A 913 15.71 -0.45 25.03
CA ALA A 913 16.75 0.39 24.43
C ALA A 913 16.16 1.53 23.60
N GLU A 914 15.10 1.27 22.83
CA GLU A 914 14.37 2.27 22.04
C GLU A 914 13.71 3.31 22.92
N MET A 915 13.02 2.91 24.01
CA MET A 915 12.46 3.86 24.98
C MET A 915 13.54 4.76 25.58
N ALA A 916 14.67 4.18 26.02
CA ALA A 916 15.78 4.93 26.61
C ALA A 916 16.45 5.87 25.60
N MET A 917 16.70 5.40 24.38
CA MET A 917 17.30 6.16 23.28
C MET A 917 16.40 7.35 22.89
N ALA A 918 15.10 7.09 22.68
CA ALA A 918 14.13 8.12 22.32
C ALA A 918 13.98 9.19 23.43
N GLY A 919 14.06 8.78 24.71
CA GLY A 919 13.99 9.69 25.85
C GLY A 919 15.32 10.33 26.26
N GLN A 920 16.44 9.99 25.59
CA GLN A 920 17.81 10.44 25.94
C GLN A 920 18.20 10.09 27.40
N LEU A 921 17.80 8.92 27.84
CA LEU A 921 18.04 8.39 29.19
C LEU A 921 18.80 7.08 29.11
N GLY A 922 19.35 6.62 30.25
CA GLY A 922 19.78 5.24 30.38
C GLY A 922 18.71 4.35 30.97
N VAL A 923 18.91 3.04 30.92
CA VAL A 923 18.03 2.07 31.55
C VAL A 923 18.80 0.95 32.22
N GLU A 924 18.42 0.61 33.45
CA GLU A 924 18.90 -0.59 34.15
C GLU A 924 17.78 -1.65 34.15
N ILE A 925 18.12 -2.85 33.69
CA ILE A 925 17.20 -3.99 33.60
C ILE A 925 17.64 -5.07 34.57
N ASP A 926 16.69 -5.58 35.35
CA ASP A 926 16.82 -6.78 36.18
C ASP A 926 15.95 -7.91 35.66
N MET A 927 16.60 -8.91 35.10
CA MET A 927 15.92 -10.10 34.56
C MET A 927 15.18 -10.92 35.64
N GLY A 928 15.48 -10.70 36.93
CA GLY A 928 14.81 -11.35 38.05
C GLY A 928 13.34 -10.96 38.18
N GLY A 929 12.98 -9.77 37.72
CA GLY A 929 11.60 -9.28 37.69
C GLY A 929 10.78 -9.70 36.47
N LEU A 930 11.39 -10.34 35.45
CA LEU A 930 10.73 -10.66 34.19
C LEU A 930 9.64 -11.74 34.36
N PRO A 931 8.37 -11.47 33.96
CA PRO A 931 7.36 -12.53 33.87
C PRO A 931 7.71 -13.47 32.70
N LYS A 932 7.95 -14.75 33.02
CA LYS A 932 8.41 -15.73 32.04
C LYS A 932 7.90 -17.14 32.30
N THR A 933 7.82 -17.94 31.27
CA THR A 933 7.49 -19.36 31.32
C THR A 933 8.76 -20.20 31.53
N GLY A 934 8.86 -20.87 32.69
CA GLY A 934 9.96 -21.79 32.96
C GLY A 934 11.34 -21.12 33.10
N ASP A 935 12.39 -21.93 32.96
CA ASP A 935 13.79 -21.47 32.96
C ASP A 935 14.20 -21.08 31.54
N MET A 936 14.84 -19.91 31.40
CA MET A 936 15.27 -19.34 30.12
C MET A 936 16.73 -18.97 30.14
N LYS A 937 17.40 -19.13 29.02
CA LYS A 937 18.72 -18.53 28.80
C LYS A 937 18.59 -16.99 28.68
N PRO A 938 19.64 -16.23 29.01
CA PRO A 938 19.58 -14.76 28.89
C PRO A 938 19.15 -14.26 27.51
N ALA A 939 19.61 -14.89 26.42
CA ALA A 939 19.21 -14.53 25.07
C ALA A 939 17.70 -14.74 24.82
N GLU A 940 17.14 -15.87 25.27
CA GLU A 940 15.71 -16.17 25.15
C GLU A 940 14.86 -15.16 25.95
N ALA A 941 15.27 -14.82 27.16
CA ALA A 941 14.56 -13.89 28.02
C ALA A 941 14.56 -12.43 27.49
N LEU A 942 15.65 -12.03 26.83
CA LEU A 942 15.87 -10.65 26.39
C LEU A 942 15.40 -10.37 24.97
N PHE A 943 15.55 -11.35 24.06
CA PHE A 943 15.34 -11.17 22.63
C PHE A 943 14.19 -12.00 22.04
N SER A 944 13.49 -12.81 22.84
CA SER A 944 12.29 -13.49 22.34
C SER A 944 11.25 -12.45 21.91
N GLU A 945 10.66 -12.67 20.73
CA GLU A 945 9.60 -11.85 20.14
C GLU A 945 8.21 -12.43 20.49
N THR A 946 8.03 -12.90 21.72
CA THR A 946 6.74 -13.39 22.21
C THR A 946 5.70 -12.30 22.09
N PRO A 947 4.56 -12.53 21.41
CA PRO A 947 3.48 -11.55 21.28
C PRO A 947 2.84 -11.12 22.59
N SER A 948 1.94 -10.15 22.55
CA SER A 948 1.08 -9.70 23.66
C SER A 948 1.82 -9.10 24.86
N ARG A 949 3.03 -8.56 24.67
CA ARG A 949 3.82 -7.95 25.75
C ARG A 949 3.99 -6.45 25.53
N TYR A 950 4.09 -5.74 26.67
CA TYR A 950 4.27 -4.29 26.71
C TYR A 950 5.35 -3.91 27.73
N LEU A 951 6.03 -2.80 27.49
CA LEU A 951 6.82 -2.06 28.46
C LEU A 951 6.09 -0.77 28.82
N VAL A 952 5.93 -0.48 30.11
CA VAL A 952 5.32 0.77 30.58
C VAL A 952 6.20 1.46 31.58
N GLU A 953 6.30 2.79 31.45
CA GLU A 953 7.01 3.65 32.39
C GLU A 953 6.06 4.20 33.43
N VAL A 954 6.43 4.05 34.70
CA VAL A 954 5.61 4.38 35.86
C VAL A 954 6.36 5.32 36.80
N LYS A 955 5.71 6.40 37.24
CA LYS A 955 6.25 7.24 38.31
C LYS A 955 6.30 6.45 39.60
N ALA A 956 7.34 6.69 40.41
CA ALA A 956 7.52 5.95 41.66
C ALA A 956 6.31 6.05 42.62
N ASP A 957 5.64 7.18 42.67
CA ASP A 957 4.43 7.42 43.49
C ASP A 957 3.17 6.76 42.95
N GLN A 958 3.13 6.35 41.66
CA GLN A 958 2.01 5.63 41.04
C GLN A 958 2.20 4.11 41.09
N LEU A 959 3.38 3.61 41.41
CA LEU A 959 3.73 2.19 41.31
C LEU A 959 2.73 1.27 42.04
N ASP A 960 2.36 1.61 43.27
CA ASP A 960 1.42 0.79 44.08
C ASP A 960 0.03 0.71 43.45
N ALA A 961 -0.41 1.79 42.77
CA ALA A 961 -1.70 1.82 42.07
C ALA A 961 -1.66 0.93 40.81
N VAL A 962 -0.60 1.01 40.02
CA VAL A 962 -0.38 0.15 38.86
C VAL A 962 -0.33 -1.32 39.24
N VAL A 963 0.49 -1.66 40.25
CA VAL A 963 0.63 -3.05 40.74
C VAL A 963 -0.70 -3.60 41.25
N ARG A 964 -1.49 -2.81 42.00
CA ARG A 964 -2.82 -3.20 42.43
C ARG A 964 -3.74 -3.47 41.28
N GLN A 965 -3.85 -2.56 40.29
CA GLN A 965 -4.75 -2.71 39.16
C GLN A 965 -4.38 -3.96 38.31
N LEU A 966 -3.10 -4.21 38.03
CA LEU A 966 -2.67 -5.39 37.28
C LEU A 966 -2.93 -6.70 38.05
N ARG A 967 -2.74 -6.71 39.39
CA ARG A 967 -3.10 -7.88 40.22
C ARG A 967 -4.59 -8.17 40.27
N GLU A 968 -5.41 -7.14 40.39
CA GLU A 968 -6.88 -7.28 40.36
C GLU A 968 -7.37 -7.82 39.05
N ALA A 969 -6.77 -7.37 37.93
CA ALA A 969 -7.02 -7.86 36.58
C ALA A 969 -6.39 -9.23 36.31
N LYS A 970 -5.58 -9.79 37.22
CA LYS A 970 -4.82 -11.06 37.05
C LYS A 970 -3.90 -11.08 35.85
N ILE A 971 -3.32 -9.94 35.49
CA ILE A 971 -2.37 -9.80 34.40
C ILE A 971 -0.98 -10.22 34.86
N PRO A 972 -0.22 -11.03 34.12
CA PRO A 972 1.21 -11.26 34.37
C PRO A 972 2.00 -9.96 34.19
N PHE A 973 2.75 -9.54 35.19
CA PHE A 973 3.61 -8.36 35.12
C PHE A 973 4.82 -8.49 36.05
N GLY A 974 5.83 -7.66 35.82
CA GLY A 974 6.96 -7.56 36.71
C GLY A 974 7.71 -6.25 36.60
N GLN A 975 8.26 -5.79 37.69
CA GLN A 975 9.18 -4.67 37.70
C GLN A 975 10.52 -5.16 37.16
N VAL A 976 10.83 -4.75 35.91
CA VAL A 976 12.03 -5.23 35.20
C VAL A 976 13.17 -4.22 35.19
N GLY A 977 12.97 -3.01 35.74
CA GLY A 977 14.06 -2.03 35.77
C GLY A 977 13.62 -0.63 36.14
N ALA A 978 14.48 0.34 35.82
CA ALA A 978 14.26 1.76 35.98
C ALA A 978 15.09 2.58 34.99
N PHE A 979 14.57 3.75 34.60
CA PHE A 979 15.31 4.71 33.78
C PHE A 979 16.30 5.51 34.64
N THR A 980 17.45 5.86 34.07
CA THR A 980 18.56 6.54 34.78
C THR A 980 19.04 7.78 34.02
N ALA A 981 19.67 8.70 34.71
CA ALA A 981 20.29 9.87 34.09
C ALA A 981 21.61 9.55 33.34
N SER A 982 22.22 8.40 33.63
CA SER A 982 23.45 7.96 32.93
C SER A 982 23.03 7.31 31.59
N PRO A 983 23.57 7.74 30.42
CA PRO A 983 23.15 7.21 29.11
C PRO A 983 23.71 5.79 28.85
N LYS A 984 23.46 4.88 29.78
CA LYS A 984 23.89 3.48 29.71
C LYS A 984 22.72 2.54 29.81
N LEU A 985 22.77 1.47 29.03
CA LEU A 985 21.89 0.31 29.16
C LEU A 985 22.66 -0.77 29.92
N LEU A 986 22.16 -1.15 31.10
CA LEU A 986 22.74 -2.17 31.96
C LEU A 986 21.76 -3.31 32.17
N VAL A 987 22.20 -4.56 31.98
CA VAL A 987 21.36 -5.75 32.22
C VAL A 987 21.98 -6.61 33.28
N ARG A 988 21.22 -6.96 34.32
CA ARG A 988 21.58 -7.87 35.41
C ARG A 988 20.74 -9.15 35.34
N CYS A 989 21.43 -10.26 35.49
CA CYS A 989 20.83 -11.58 35.64
C CYS A 989 21.08 -12.09 37.04
N PRO A 990 20.05 -12.58 37.77
CA PRO A 990 20.23 -13.06 39.15
C PRO A 990 21.34 -14.12 39.30
N GLN A 991 21.51 -15.02 38.33
CA GLN A 991 22.48 -16.10 38.36
C GLN A 991 23.86 -15.70 37.89
N HIS A 992 23.99 -14.68 37.06
CA HIS A 992 25.26 -14.33 36.40
C HIS A 992 25.77 -12.92 36.68
N GLY A 993 25.07 -12.13 37.50
CA GLY A 993 25.39 -10.73 37.73
C GLY A 993 25.15 -9.85 36.51
N ARG A 994 26.04 -8.92 36.21
CA ARG A 994 25.94 -8.06 35.04
C ARG A 994 26.27 -8.86 33.76
N VAL A 995 25.32 -9.00 32.86
CA VAL A 995 25.44 -9.76 31.61
C VAL A 995 25.59 -8.89 30.36
N LEU A 996 25.23 -7.59 30.45
CA LEU A 996 25.38 -6.63 29.36
C LEU A 996 25.54 -5.21 29.90
N GLU A 997 26.40 -4.45 29.23
CA GLU A 997 26.52 -2.98 29.35
C GLU A 997 26.68 -2.43 27.92
N ALA A 998 25.86 -1.44 27.54
CA ALA A 998 25.96 -0.72 26.27
C ALA A 998 25.79 0.79 26.52
N ASP A 999 26.31 1.58 25.62
CA ASP A 999 26.14 3.03 25.61
C ASP A 999 24.95 3.38 24.72
N ILE A 1000 24.00 4.15 25.25
CA ILE A 1000 22.76 4.52 24.54
C ILE A 1000 23.05 5.39 23.32
N ASP A 1001 24.00 6.31 23.39
CA ASP A 1001 24.33 7.17 22.26
C ASP A 1001 24.96 6.37 21.13
N ASN A 1002 25.77 5.37 21.41
CA ASN A 1002 26.32 4.48 20.40
C ASN A 1002 25.24 3.61 19.76
N LEU A 1003 24.28 3.10 20.53
CA LEU A 1003 23.14 2.35 19.99
C LEU A 1003 22.29 3.25 19.09
N ARG A 1004 22.00 4.48 19.50
CA ARG A 1004 21.28 5.47 18.73
C ARG A 1004 22.01 5.79 17.40
N GLN A 1005 23.32 6.01 17.43
CA GLN A 1005 24.11 6.24 16.22
C GLN A 1005 24.03 5.04 15.26
N THR A 1006 24.12 3.82 15.77
CA THR A 1006 23.99 2.59 14.99
C THR A 1006 22.59 2.51 14.35
N TRP A 1007 21.54 2.81 15.12
CA TRP A 1007 20.15 2.79 14.67
C TRP A 1007 19.88 3.84 13.58
N LEU A 1008 20.42 5.05 13.69
CA LEU A 1008 20.23 6.13 12.71
C LEU A 1008 20.96 5.87 11.38
N LYS A 1009 22.15 5.27 11.43
CA LYS A 1009 23.09 5.25 10.29
C LYS A 1009 22.67 4.37 9.11
N THR A 1010 21.96 3.26 9.35
CA THR A 1010 21.79 2.18 8.35
C THR A 1010 21.03 2.64 7.10
N LEU A 1011 19.97 3.43 7.26
CA LEU A 1011 19.14 3.95 6.17
C LEU A 1011 19.21 5.48 6.06
N ASP A 1012 20.32 6.08 6.47
CA ASP A 1012 20.57 7.53 6.35
C ASP A 1012 21.15 7.82 4.96
N TRP A 1013 20.26 8.05 3.96
CA TRP A 1013 20.60 8.20 2.53
C TRP A 1013 20.44 9.61 2.04
#